data_8ab3c3883aee94a7dfcb94483c2bed9c
#
_entry.id   8ab3c3883aee94a7dfcb94483c2bed9c
#
_cell.length_a   1.000
_cell.length_b   1.000
_cell.length_c   1.000
_cell.angle_alpha   90.00
_cell.angle_beta   90.00
_cell.angle_gamma   90.00
#
_symmetry.space_group_name_H-M   'P 1'
#
loop_
_entity.id
_entity.type
_entity.pdbx_description
1 polymer ?
#
loop_
_entity_poly.entity_id
_entity_poly.type
_entity_poly.pdbx_seq_one_letter_code
_entity_poly.pdbx_strand_id
1 'polypeptide(L)'
;MIDTAPELVEPTPLALNRAAPSAASPSVPSPAQAAQPAQPEARRPLLERIEAADAARIALVAVGALAAWITRLAGAPGWTVAAIGTATLLASCWPIVVEAWGDLRERRMSMELSMLLAIVAAAAIGQWGSALLIALFVLVAEVLEDMCMERGRDALTGLMSFLPSTARVIIDGEEREIPLDDLAPGQVIALRPGGRVPADGVVRRGSADIDQSRITGESMPVTVGTGDHVPAGSITQGPLELEVTRVGEDSSFGRIIAAVRAAQDSRAPVHRLADVLAARIIYLALGLALITLLVTRDAQATISVVIAAGACGVAAGTPLAVLAAIARGARTGAFVKDGAHLESLSAVDTVVLDKTGTLTTGAPRVFGLRPASGGAAAEWNTEHPIGQAIVERARERALDIPSPASSRYTPGMGVEALVEGRLVRVGRLDADQAAQVASSLSSPADAAGLPAGTTAVQVVVDGRAAGIILVADELREGSALMLSQIRGMGLDVLMLTGDAPLTAARIGAELGLAPEQIRAGLLPQDKDAIVGELRAAGHRVAMVGDGVNDAPALSAADVGIAMGSGTDVAREAGDIVLVSSDPLSLARTIRIARRARGIIMANFIGTIAVDAVAMGLAALGLLGPIAAALVHVGSETAFILNSARLAPAPRR
;
A
#
# COMPACT_ATOMS: atom_id res chain seq x y z
N MET A 1 -58.25 16.44 -31.84
CA MET A 1 -58.00 17.85 -32.28
C MET A 1 -56.51 18.08 -32.13
N ILE A 2 -55.86 18.19 -33.30
CA ILE A 2 -54.59 18.87 -33.63
C ILE A 2 -53.36 18.23 -32.95
N ASP A 3 -52.64 17.31 -33.49
CA ASP A 3 -51.84 17.20 -34.74
C ASP A 3 -50.83 18.34 -34.92
N THR A 4 -49.55 18.02 -34.73
CA THR A 4 -48.42 18.59 -35.48
C THR A 4 -47.12 17.78 -35.20
N ALA A 5 -46.64 17.09 -36.24
CA ALA A 5 -45.29 16.52 -36.34
C ALA A 5 -44.29 17.66 -36.72
N PRO A 6 -43.01 17.53 -36.39
CA PRO A 6 -41.95 18.36 -36.97
C PRO A 6 -41.23 17.68 -38.15
N GLU A 7 -40.96 18.51 -39.10
CA GLU A 7 -40.37 18.35 -40.41
C GLU A 7 -38.95 17.73 -40.42
N LEU A 8 -38.71 16.92 -41.44
CA LEU A 8 -37.43 16.47 -41.91
C LEU A 8 -36.68 17.60 -42.60
N VAL A 9 -35.46 17.88 -42.21
CA VAL A 9 -34.51 18.76 -42.93
C VAL A 9 -33.54 17.91 -43.74
N GLU A 10 -33.56 18.09 -45.06
CA GLU A 10 -32.60 17.49 -46.02
C GLU A 10 -31.21 18.13 -45.91
N PRO A 11 -30.11 17.41 -46.18
CA PRO A 11 -28.78 17.99 -46.27
C PRO A 11 -28.45 18.48 -47.67
N THR A 12 -27.98 19.72 -47.77
CA THR A 12 -27.44 20.37 -48.95
C THR A 12 -26.04 19.85 -49.34
N PRO A 13 -25.72 19.66 -50.63
CA PRO A 13 -24.43 19.19 -51.06
C PRO A 13 -23.41 20.34 -51.17
N LEU A 14 -22.22 20.15 -50.59
CA LEU A 14 -21.05 21.04 -50.74
C LEU A 14 -20.12 20.57 -51.85
N ALA A 15 -19.77 21.55 -52.68
CA ALA A 15 -19.03 21.44 -53.91
C ALA A 15 -17.56 21.03 -53.77
N LEU A 16 -17.10 20.21 -54.70
CA LEU A 16 -15.69 19.99 -55.03
C LEU A 16 -15.06 21.28 -55.56
N ASN A 17 -13.94 21.68 -55.01
CA ASN A 17 -12.86 22.22 -55.86
C ASN A 17 -11.47 22.35 -55.19
N ARG A 18 -10.47 21.92 -55.98
CA ARG A 18 -9.08 22.36 -56.14
C ARG A 18 -7.95 21.74 -55.29
N ALA A 19 -7.23 20.89 -56.04
CA ALA A 19 -5.77 20.78 -56.17
C ALA A 19 -4.88 21.19 -54.99
N ALA A 20 -4.25 20.20 -54.37
CA ALA A 20 -3.10 20.34 -53.50
C ALA A 20 -1.77 20.00 -54.26
N PRO A 21 -0.66 20.65 -53.94
CA PRO A 21 0.65 20.28 -54.48
C PRO A 21 1.23 19.06 -53.79
N SER A 22 1.92 18.26 -54.59
CA SER A 22 2.73 17.09 -54.22
C SER A 22 3.63 17.36 -53.03
N ALA A 23 3.37 16.68 -51.90
CA ALA A 23 4.30 16.59 -50.80
C ALA A 23 5.08 15.28 -50.88
N ALA A 24 6.39 15.39 -50.75
CA ALA A 24 7.36 14.32 -50.78
C ALA A 24 7.05 13.22 -49.73
N SER A 25 7.19 11.96 -50.17
CA SER A 25 7.11 10.79 -49.31
C SER A 25 8.15 10.87 -48.18
N PRO A 26 7.77 10.65 -46.91
CA PRO A 26 8.75 10.51 -45.83
C PRO A 26 9.52 9.20 -46.02
N SER A 27 10.84 9.30 -46.05
CA SER A 27 11.78 8.18 -46.07
C SER A 27 11.56 7.28 -44.83
N VAL A 28 11.30 5.99 -45.11
CA VAL A 28 11.25 4.94 -44.10
C VAL A 28 12.63 4.86 -43.42
N PRO A 29 12.75 4.99 -42.10
CA PRO A 29 14.03 4.81 -41.41
C PRO A 29 14.44 3.34 -41.49
N SER A 30 15.73 3.12 -41.75
CA SER A 30 16.41 1.83 -41.82
C SER A 30 16.21 0.99 -40.54
N PRO A 31 16.06 -0.35 -40.65
CA PRO A 31 15.82 -1.23 -39.52
C PRO A 31 17.00 -1.41 -38.52
N ALA A 32 18.03 -0.57 -38.61
CA ALA A 32 19.21 -0.60 -37.71
C ALA A 32 19.11 0.32 -36.48
N GLN A 33 17.99 1.03 -36.26
CA GLN A 33 17.68 1.72 -35.01
C GLN A 33 16.60 0.95 -34.24
N ALA A 34 16.85 -0.34 -33.97
CA ALA A 34 16.13 -1.05 -32.93
C ALA A 34 16.34 -0.29 -31.60
N ALA A 35 15.25 0.16 -31.03
CA ALA A 35 15.24 0.83 -29.74
C ALA A 35 16.11 0.04 -28.75
N GLN A 36 17.19 0.64 -28.32
CA GLN A 36 17.96 0.14 -27.18
C GLN A 36 16.98 0.02 -26.01
N PRO A 37 16.97 -1.11 -25.29
CA PRO A 37 16.16 -1.21 -24.09
C PRO A 37 16.52 -0.03 -23.22
N ALA A 38 15.51 0.72 -22.75
CA ALA A 38 15.69 1.83 -21.82
C ALA A 38 16.60 1.32 -20.70
N GLN A 39 17.85 1.77 -20.72
CA GLN A 39 18.78 1.46 -19.64
C GLN A 39 18.14 1.98 -18.37
N PRO A 40 18.13 1.21 -17.26
CA PRO A 40 17.71 1.73 -15.98
C PRO A 40 18.51 3.01 -15.78
N GLU A 41 17.83 4.14 -15.62
CA GLU A 41 18.48 5.45 -15.42
C GLU A 41 19.58 5.27 -14.38
N ALA A 42 20.81 5.36 -14.87
CA ALA A 42 22.00 5.25 -14.05
C ALA A 42 21.81 6.26 -12.92
N ARG A 43 21.91 5.79 -11.68
CA ARG A 43 21.73 6.60 -10.46
C ARG A 43 22.56 7.86 -10.63
N ARG A 44 21.89 8.99 -10.85
CA ARG A 44 22.57 10.28 -10.88
C ARG A 44 23.28 10.43 -9.54
N PRO A 45 24.55 10.80 -9.50
CA PRO A 45 25.26 11.06 -8.26
C PRO A 45 24.48 12.09 -7.44
N LEU A 46 24.56 12.01 -6.11
CA LEU A 46 23.76 12.84 -5.18
C LEU A 46 23.83 14.35 -5.50
N LEU A 47 24.97 14.81 -6.00
CA LEU A 47 25.18 16.20 -6.41
C LEU A 47 24.41 16.62 -7.67
N GLU A 48 24.05 15.70 -8.55
CA GLU A 48 23.26 15.99 -9.76
C GLU A 48 21.75 16.08 -9.48
N ARG A 49 21.31 15.75 -8.26
CA ARG A 49 19.92 15.85 -7.81
C ARG A 49 19.57 17.19 -7.21
N ILE A 50 20.58 18.00 -6.85
CA ILE A 50 20.35 19.35 -6.35
C ILE A 50 19.93 20.20 -7.54
N GLU A 51 18.78 20.84 -7.45
CA GLU A 51 18.35 21.77 -8.47
C GLU A 51 19.39 22.88 -8.61
N ALA A 52 19.71 23.22 -9.87
CA ALA A 52 20.72 24.24 -10.14
C ALA A 52 20.38 25.60 -9.47
N ALA A 53 19.10 25.88 -9.26
CA ALA A 53 18.62 27.06 -8.57
C ALA A 53 19.02 27.05 -7.07
N ASP A 54 18.85 25.93 -6.37
CA ASP A 54 19.19 25.81 -4.96
C ASP A 54 20.69 25.80 -4.72
N ALA A 55 21.43 25.10 -5.57
CA ALA A 55 22.88 25.18 -5.55
C ALA A 55 23.38 26.61 -5.76
N ALA A 56 22.75 27.37 -6.67
CA ALA A 56 23.09 28.77 -6.88
C ALA A 56 22.75 29.68 -5.68
N ARG A 57 21.59 29.44 -5.02
CA ARG A 57 21.17 30.16 -3.80
C ARG A 57 22.16 29.90 -2.66
N ILE A 58 22.54 28.65 -2.40
CA ILE A 58 23.53 28.28 -1.38
C ILE A 58 24.90 28.93 -1.68
N ALA A 59 25.36 28.81 -2.94
CA ALA A 59 26.61 29.42 -3.35
C ALA A 59 26.60 30.95 -3.18
N LEU A 60 25.48 31.60 -3.53
CA LEU A 60 25.32 33.05 -3.37
C LEU A 60 25.44 33.49 -1.89
N VAL A 61 24.78 32.77 -0.97
CA VAL A 61 24.87 33.07 0.46
C VAL A 61 26.26 32.80 0.99
N ALA A 62 26.92 31.71 0.58
CA ALA A 62 28.29 31.42 1.00
C ALA A 62 29.29 32.49 0.54
N VAL A 63 29.19 32.93 -0.73
CA VAL A 63 29.98 34.00 -1.30
C VAL A 63 29.70 35.36 -0.61
N GLY A 64 28.42 35.67 -0.37
CA GLY A 64 28.00 36.86 0.35
C GLY A 64 28.49 36.89 1.79
N ALA A 65 28.44 35.74 2.49
CA ALA A 65 29.00 35.63 3.86
C ALA A 65 30.51 35.83 3.87
N LEU A 66 31.23 35.23 2.92
CA LEU A 66 32.67 35.42 2.78
C LEU A 66 33.01 36.86 2.44
N ALA A 67 32.28 37.49 1.51
CA ALA A 67 32.48 38.90 1.15
C ALA A 67 32.22 39.82 2.33
N ALA A 68 31.15 39.61 3.09
CA ALA A 68 30.84 40.36 4.31
C ALA A 68 31.94 40.21 5.38
N TRP A 69 32.48 39.00 5.55
CA TRP A 69 33.57 38.71 6.48
C TRP A 69 34.88 39.39 6.06
N ILE A 70 35.28 39.30 4.78
CA ILE A 70 36.47 39.97 4.23
C ILE A 70 36.36 41.50 4.39
N THR A 71 35.19 42.07 4.02
CA THR A 71 34.89 43.49 4.12
C THR A 71 35.03 44.00 5.57
N ARG A 72 34.56 43.19 6.53
CA ARG A 72 34.72 43.49 7.97
C ARG A 72 36.15 43.41 8.41
N LEU A 73 36.95 42.45 7.96
CA LEU A 73 38.38 42.32 8.24
C LEU A 73 39.19 43.48 7.65
N ALA A 74 38.80 43.97 6.48
CA ALA A 74 39.40 45.11 5.81
C ALA A 74 39.08 46.45 6.50
N GLY A 75 38.33 46.48 7.60
CA GLY A 75 37.96 47.67 8.32
C GLY A 75 36.99 48.60 7.59
N ALA A 76 36.26 48.10 6.61
CA ALA A 76 35.30 48.90 5.86
C ALA A 76 34.13 49.38 6.72
N PRO A 77 33.46 50.48 6.36
CA PRO A 77 32.33 51.02 7.10
C PRO A 77 31.21 49.99 7.26
N GLY A 78 30.55 49.95 8.42
CA GLY A 78 29.50 48.97 8.73
C GLY A 78 28.33 48.91 7.73
N TRP A 79 28.03 50.03 7.04
CA TRP A 79 26.99 50.08 6.00
C TRP A 79 27.36 49.25 4.77
N THR A 80 28.63 49.02 4.44
CA THR A 80 29.06 48.18 3.32
C THR A 80 28.73 46.70 3.60
N VAL A 81 28.99 46.23 4.85
CA VAL A 81 28.63 44.90 5.29
C VAL A 81 27.12 44.74 5.30
N ALA A 82 26.37 45.76 5.74
CA ALA A 82 24.91 45.76 5.70
C ALA A 82 24.37 45.69 4.27
N ALA A 83 24.95 46.46 3.33
CA ALA A 83 24.52 46.44 1.94
C ALA A 83 24.74 45.05 1.28
N ILE A 84 25.93 44.44 1.48
CA ILE A 84 26.23 43.09 0.99
C ILE A 84 25.28 42.09 1.60
N GLY A 85 25.09 42.12 2.93
CA GLY A 85 24.18 41.20 3.63
C GLY A 85 22.75 41.32 3.16
N THR A 86 22.22 42.54 3.05
CA THR A 86 20.84 42.77 2.59
C THR A 86 20.63 42.27 1.14
N ALA A 87 21.54 42.63 0.22
CA ALA A 87 21.46 42.22 -1.16
C ALA A 87 21.48 40.66 -1.30
N THR A 88 22.40 40.02 -0.56
CA THR A 88 22.54 38.57 -0.56
C THR A 88 21.27 37.89 0.00
N LEU A 89 20.75 38.33 1.15
CA LEU A 89 19.56 37.76 1.78
C LEU A 89 18.30 37.93 0.91
N LEU A 90 18.11 39.13 0.33
CA LEU A 90 16.97 39.37 -0.57
C LEU A 90 17.00 38.48 -1.81
N ALA A 91 18.19 38.28 -2.39
CA ALA A 91 18.32 37.46 -3.60
C ALA A 91 18.20 35.95 -3.32
N SER A 92 18.69 35.47 -2.18
CA SER A 92 18.73 34.03 -1.86
C SER A 92 17.51 33.54 -1.08
N CYS A 93 16.96 34.34 -0.16
CA CYS A 93 15.86 33.96 0.69
C CYS A 93 14.48 34.40 0.13
N TRP A 94 14.40 34.88 -1.11
CA TRP A 94 13.14 35.35 -1.70
C TRP A 94 12.02 34.30 -1.69
N PRO A 95 12.24 33.01 -2.04
CA PRO A 95 11.22 31.98 -1.92
C PRO A 95 10.70 31.81 -0.49
N ILE A 96 11.61 31.76 0.50
CA ILE A 96 11.24 31.66 1.93
C ILE A 96 10.38 32.85 2.36
N VAL A 97 10.65 34.08 1.85
CA VAL A 97 9.83 35.25 2.12
C VAL A 97 8.43 35.12 1.55
N VAL A 98 8.31 34.56 0.33
CA VAL A 98 6.99 34.35 -0.32
C VAL A 98 6.17 33.32 0.43
N GLU A 99 6.76 32.21 0.84
CA GLU A 99 6.10 31.15 1.62
C GLU A 99 5.70 31.67 3.01
N ALA A 100 6.60 32.29 3.74
CA ALA A 100 6.31 32.90 5.03
C ALA A 100 5.19 33.97 4.97
N TRP A 101 5.11 34.71 3.85
CA TRP A 101 4.02 35.64 3.61
C TRP A 101 2.67 34.96 3.38
N GLY A 102 2.68 33.81 2.69
CA GLY A 102 1.51 32.94 2.51
C GLY A 102 0.98 32.45 3.85
N ASP A 103 1.87 31.89 4.68
CA ASP A 103 1.54 31.36 6.00
C ASP A 103 1.03 32.44 6.96
N LEU A 104 1.62 33.63 6.91
CA LEU A 104 1.17 34.77 7.70
C LEU A 104 -0.26 35.20 7.32
N ARG A 105 -0.60 35.17 6.03
CA ARG A 105 -1.97 35.43 5.55
C ARG A 105 -2.97 34.39 6.04
N GLU A 106 -2.57 33.11 6.06
CA GLU A 106 -3.36 32.01 6.56
C GLU A 106 -3.37 31.92 8.09
N ARG A 107 -2.65 32.82 8.78
CA ARG A 107 -2.45 32.83 10.23
C ARG A 107 -1.88 31.52 10.76
N ARG A 108 -1.02 30.89 9.97
CA ARG A 108 -0.27 29.70 10.36
C ARG A 108 1.12 30.12 10.81
N MET A 109 1.57 29.54 11.94
CA MET A 109 2.96 29.69 12.37
C MET A 109 3.74 28.51 11.80
N SER A 110 4.43 28.77 10.71
CA SER A 110 5.33 27.81 10.06
C SER A 110 6.77 27.99 10.51
N MET A 111 7.59 27.05 10.11
CA MET A 111 9.02 27.04 10.34
C MET A 111 9.71 28.18 9.55
N GLU A 112 9.34 28.35 8.29
CA GLU A 112 9.87 29.35 7.37
C GLU A 112 9.68 30.76 7.97
N LEU A 113 8.51 31.00 8.54
CA LEU A 113 8.21 32.26 9.22
C LEU A 113 9.12 32.48 10.44
N SER A 114 9.36 31.43 11.26
CA SER A 114 10.21 31.56 12.44
C SER A 114 11.69 31.80 12.09
N MET A 115 12.20 31.12 11.04
CA MET A 115 13.55 31.27 10.54
C MET A 115 13.77 32.63 9.87
N LEU A 116 12.79 33.08 9.07
CA LEU A 116 12.81 34.41 8.49
C LEU A 116 12.87 35.50 9.59
N LEU A 117 12.07 35.33 10.65
CA LEU A 117 12.08 36.23 11.80
C LEU A 117 13.46 36.28 12.47
N ALA A 118 14.11 35.11 12.64
CA ALA A 118 15.46 35.03 13.22
C ALA A 118 16.52 35.71 12.33
N ILE A 119 16.48 35.49 11.01
CA ILE A 119 17.36 36.11 10.03
C ILE A 119 17.20 37.65 10.06
N VAL A 120 15.96 38.13 10.00
CA VAL A 120 15.64 39.58 10.04
C VAL A 120 16.06 40.20 11.37
N ALA A 121 15.80 39.53 12.49
CA ALA A 121 16.21 40.01 13.81
C ALA A 121 17.74 40.10 13.95
N ALA A 122 18.50 39.09 13.48
CA ALA A 122 19.97 39.12 13.48
C ALA A 122 20.51 40.27 12.59
N ALA A 123 19.91 40.48 11.42
CA ALA A 123 20.27 41.60 10.55
C ALA A 123 19.97 42.97 11.19
N ALA A 124 18.82 43.11 11.85
CA ALA A 124 18.38 44.35 12.50
C ALA A 124 19.30 44.81 13.64
N ILE A 125 19.92 43.87 14.37
CA ILE A 125 20.93 44.19 15.40
C ILE A 125 22.35 44.34 14.83
N GLY A 126 22.48 44.32 13.49
CA GLY A 126 23.77 44.50 12.82
C GLY A 126 24.66 43.25 12.78
N GLN A 127 24.14 42.07 13.15
CA GLN A 127 24.87 40.80 13.11
C GLN A 127 24.74 40.11 11.76
N TRP A 128 25.16 40.75 10.69
CA TRP A 128 25.07 40.29 9.31
C TRP A 128 25.74 38.93 9.07
N GLY A 129 26.88 38.68 9.74
CA GLY A 129 27.56 37.38 9.65
C GLY A 129 26.70 36.24 10.18
N SER A 130 26.02 36.44 11.32
CA SER A 130 25.10 35.47 11.89
C SER A 130 23.88 35.28 11.00
N ALA A 131 23.29 36.37 10.48
CA ALA A 131 22.14 36.32 9.60
C ALA A 131 22.41 35.49 8.31
N LEU A 132 23.57 35.72 7.67
CA LEU A 132 24.00 34.99 6.49
C LEU A 132 24.29 33.51 6.78
N LEU A 133 24.92 33.20 7.92
CA LEU A 133 25.18 31.81 8.32
C LEU A 133 23.88 31.06 8.65
N ILE A 134 22.92 31.71 9.31
CA ILE A 134 21.61 31.12 9.57
C ILE A 134 20.92 30.84 8.24
N ALA A 135 20.88 31.79 7.30
CA ALA A 135 20.33 31.61 5.97
C ALA A 135 21.00 30.44 5.20
N LEU A 136 22.34 30.33 5.30
CA LEU A 136 23.07 29.22 4.69
C LEU A 136 22.65 27.89 5.27
N PHE A 137 22.52 27.79 6.60
CA PHE A 137 22.12 26.54 7.24
C PHE A 137 20.67 26.16 6.90
N VAL A 138 19.75 27.12 6.83
CA VAL A 138 18.37 26.92 6.44
C VAL A 138 18.28 26.38 5.01
N LEU A 139 18.98 26.99 4.04
CA LEU A 139 18.99 26.54 2.65
C LEU A 139 19.61 25.13 2.49
N VAL A 140 20.63 24.80 3.27
CA VAL A 140 21.22 23.46 3.26
C VAL A 140 20.25 22.44 3.86
N ALA A 141 19.53 22.80 4.93
CA ALA A 141 18.53 21.94 5.54
C ALA A 141 17.36 21.66 4.59
N GLU A 142 16.83 22.71 3.91
CA GLU A 142 15.78 22.62 2.88
C GLU A 142 16.17 21.61 1.79
N VAL A 143 17.37 21.74 1.23
CA VAL A 143 17.87 20.80 0.19
C VAL A 143 18.01 19.36 0.73
N LEU A 144 18.48 19.19 1.97
CA LEU A 144 18.58 17.85 2.57
C LEU A 144 17.19 17.22 2.80
N GLU A 145 16.23 18.03 3.23
CA GLU A 145 14.84 17.61 3.39
C GLU A 145 14.25 17.13 2.05
N ASP A 146 14.34 17.97 1.01
CA ASP A 146 13.84 17.66 -0.33
C ASP A 146 14.47 16.39 -0.89
N MET A 147 15.79 16.24 -0.78
CA MET A 147 16.50 15.01 -1.19
C MET A 147 16.01 13.76 -0.44
N CYS A 148 15.68 13.88 0.83
CA CYS A 148 15.17 12.77 1.63
C CYS A 148 13.71 12.43 1.25
N MET A 149 12.89 13.45 1.04
CA MET A 149 11.50 13.29 0.58
C MET A 149 11.44 12.69 -0.82
N GLU A 150 12.29 13.15 -1.75
CA GLU A 150 12.43 12.60 -3.09
C GLU A 150 12.82 11.11 -3.04
N ARG A 151 13.77 10.72 -2.19
CA ARG A 151 14.10 9.30 -1.98
C ARG A 151 12.93 8.47 -1.48
N GLY A 152 12.10 9.02 -0.61
CA GLY A 152 10.86 8.38 -0.16
C GLY A 152 9.89 8.16 -1.33
N ARG A 153 9.73 9.19 -2.17
CA ARG A 153 8.90 9.13 -3.39
C ARG A 153 9.49 8.21 -4.45
N ASP A 154 10.80 8.24 -4.70
CA ASP A 154 11.50 7.36 -5.65
C ASP A 154 11.29 5.88 -5.33
N ALA A 155 11.26 5.52 -4.05
CA ALA A 155 11.02 4.15 -3.62
C ALA A 155 9.61 3.67 -4.02
N LEU A 156 8.64 4.57 -4.12
CA LEU A 156 7.27 4.32 -4.60
C LEU A 156 7.18 4.42 -6.13
N THR A 157 7.81 5.43 -6.73
CA THR A 157 7.86 5.63 -8.19
C THR A 157 8.56 4.46 -8.90
N GLY A 158 9.57 3.86 -8.27
CA GLY A 158 10.21 2.64 -8.76
C GLY A 158 9.27 1.41 -8.81
N LEU A 159 8.12 1.45 -8.13
CA LEU A 159 7.04 0.47 -8.33
C LEU A 159 6.21 0.83 -9.57
N MET A 160 6.02 2.12 -9.84
CA MET A 160 5.20 2.59 -10.97
C MET A 160 5.86 2.35 -12.34
N SER A 161 7.19 2.40 -12.44
CA SER A 161 7.94 2.14 -13.67
C SER A 161 8.03 0.65 -14.05
N PHE A 162 7.22 -0.19 -13.39
CA PHE A 162 7.30 -1.64 -13.53
C PHE A 162 6.52 -2.19 -14.72
N LEU A 163 5.47 -1.50 -15.20
CA LEU A 163 4.75 -1.89 -16.39
C LEU A 163 5.55 -1.47 -17.64
N PRO A 164 5.53 -2.27 -18.71
CA PRO A 164 6.10 -1.87 -19.98
C PRO A 164 5.29 -0.70 -20.57
N SER A 165 5.93 0.15 -21.36
CA SER A 165 5.25 1.27 -22.05
C SER A 165 4.43 0.82 -23.25
N THR A 166 4.67 -0.39 -23.76
CA THR A 166 4.02 -0.96 -24.94
C THR A 166 3.59 -2.40 -24.69
N ALA A 167 2.59 -2.85 -25.43
CA ALA A 167 2.11 -4.23 -25.44
C ALA A 167 2.12 -4.78 -26.89
N ARG A 168 2.39 -6.09 -27.05
CA ARG A 168 2.30 -6.76 -28.34
C ARG A 168 0.97 -7.45 -28.45
N VAL A 169 0.09 -6.90 -29.28
CA VAL A 169 -1.25 -7.42 -29.53
C VAL A 169 -1.25 -8.23 -30.81
N ILE A 170 -1.95 -9.36 -30.80
CA ILE A 170 -2.18 -10.21 -31.98
C ILE A 170 -3.47 -9.73 -32.67
N ILE A 171 -3.31 -9.13 -33.86
CA ILE A 171 -4.43 -8.67 -34.71
C ILE A 171 -4.33 -9.42 -36.04
N ASP A 172 -5.39 -10.14 -36.40
CA ASP A 172 -5.44 -10.93 -37.66
C ASP A 172 -4.27 -11.92 -37.82
N GLY A 173 -3.74 -12.43 -36.69
CA GLY A 173 -2.61 -13.38 -36.69
C GLY A 173 -1.23 -12.73 -36.75
N GLU A 174 -1.13 -11.41 -36.83
CA GLU A 174 0.13 -10.65 -36.81
C GLU A 174 0.35 -9.95 -35.45
N GLU A 175 1.61 -9.99 -34.95
CA GLU A 175 2.00 -9.24 -33.75
C GLU A 175 2.17 -7.76 -34.10
N ARG A 176 1.47 -6.88 -33.42
CA ARG A 176 1.64 -5.42 -33.49
C ARG A 176 1.96 -4.86 -32.12
N GLU A 177 2.93 -3.98 -32.07
CA GLU A 177 3.27 -3.26 -30.84
C GLU A 177 2.43 -1.98 -30.76
N ILE A 178 1.67 -1.84 -29.66
CA ILE A 178 0.84 -0.67 -29.38
C ILE A 178 1.23 -0.05 -28.04
N PRO A 179 0.99 1.25 -27.81
CA PRO A 179 1.09 1.86 -26.49
C PRO A 179 0.22 1.13 -25.47
N LEU A 180 0.68 1.05 -24.22
CA LEU A 180 -0.09 0.36 -23.17
C LEU A 180 -1.45 1.01 -22.95
N ASP A 181 -1.55 2.32 -23.10
CA ASP A 181 -2.79 3.09 -22.92
C ASP A 181 -3.86 2.77 -23.99
N ASP A 182 -3.45 2.21 -25.13
CA ASP A 182 -4.35 1.79 -26.21
C ASP A 182 -4.81 0.34 -26.09
N LEU A 183 -4.32 -0.39 -25.05
CA LEU A 183 -4.67 -1.78 -24.82
C LEU A 183 -6.10 -1.87 -24.24
N ALA A 184 -6.92 -2.77 -24.78
CA ALA A 184 -8.31 -2.96 -24.36
C ALA A 184 -8.61 -4.38 -23.89
N PRO A 185 -9.56 -4.59 -22.98
CA PRO A 185 -10.04 -5.92 -22.61
C PRO A 185 -10.56 -6.71 -23.82
N GLY A 186 -10.33 -8.04 -23.84
CA GLY A 186 -10.66 -8.94 -24.92
C GLY A 186 -9.60 -9.04 -26.02
N GLN A 187 -8.59 -8.17 -26.05
CA GLN A 187 -7.47 -8.31 -26.96
C GLN A 187 -6.52 -9.43 -26.51
N VAL A 188 -5.85 -10.06 -27.46
CA VAL A 188 -4.87 -11.12 -27.19
C VAL A 188 -3.47 -10.55 -27.31
N ILE A 189 -2.66 -10.69 -26.27
CA ILE A 189 -1.28 -10.25 -26.24
C ILE A 189 -0.31 -11.43 -26.28
N ALA A 190 0.80 -11.24 -27.00
CA ALA A 190 1.90 -12.19 -27.06
C ALA A 190 3.00 -11.80 -26.07
N LEU A 191 3.35 -12.74 -25.20
CA LEU A 191 4.44 -12.59 -24.23
C LEU A 191 5.62 -13.47 -24.63
N ARG A 192 6.82 -12.92 -24.54
CA ARG A 192 8.09 -13.65 -24.78
C ARG A 192 8.77 -13.97 -23.46
N PRO A 193 9.64 -15.01 -23.41
CA PRO A 193 10.42 -15.31 -22.20
C PRO A 193 11.15 -14.07 -21.66
N GLY A 194 11.03 -13.81 -20.36
CA GLY A 194 11.54 -12.62 -19.69
C GLY A 194 10.66 -11.36 -19.90
N GLY A 195 9.56 -11.49 -20.65
CA GLY A 195 8.61 -10.41 -20.88
C GLY A 195 7.77 -10.10 -19.65
N ARG A 196 7.46 -8.82 -19.44
CA ARG A 196 6.53 -8.37 -18.40
C ARG A 196 5.12 -8.39 -18.91
N VAL A 197 4.20 -8.84 -18.06
CA VAL A 197 2.76 -8.88 -18.33
C VAL A 197 2.21 -7.46 -18.22
N PRO A 198 1.69 -6.85 -19.33
CA PRO A 198 1.29 -5.45 -19.34
C PRO A 198 -0.09 -5.20 -18.70
N ALA A 199 -0.95 -6.21 -18.66
CA ALA A 199 -2.32 -6.14 -18.17
C ALA A 199 -2.75 -7.46 -17.56
N ASP A 200 -3.79 -7.50 -16.73
CA ASP A 200 -4.35 -8.75 -16.23
C ASP A 200 -4.96 -9.54 -17.40
N GLY A 201 -4.76 -10.83 -17.41
CA GLY A 201 -5.28 -11.68 -18.49
C GLY A 201 -5.43 -13.13 -18.08
N VAL A 202 -6.06 -13.88 -18.98
CA VAL A 202 -6.22 -15.34 -18.90
C VAL A 202 -5.37 -15.99 -19.99
N VAL A 203 -4.64 -17.03 -19.65
CA VAL A 203 -3.82 -17.77 -20.62
C VAL A 203 -4.72 -18.41 -21.66
N ARG A 204 -4.59 -17.96 -22.91
CA ARG A 204 -5.29 -18.53 -24.07
C ARG A 204 -4.51 -19.68 -24.70
N ARG A 205 -3.17 -19.55 -24.73
CA ARG A 205 -2.29 -20.56 -25.31
C ARG A 205 -0.92 -20.55 -24.66
N GLY A 206 -0.36 -21.73 -24.43
CA GLY A 206 0.96 -21.93 -23.85
C GLY A 206 0.92 -22.37 -22.40
N SER A 207 2.09 -22.68 -21.85
CA SER A 207 2.32 -22.94 -20.44
C SER A 207 3.71 -22.42 -20.08
N ALA A 208 3.83 -21.74 -18.97
CA ALA A 208 5.11 -21.16 -18.53
C ALA A 208 5.10 -20.93 -17.01
N ASP A 209 6.30 -20.85 -16.45
CA ASP A 209 6.49 -20.37 -15.09
C ASP A 209 6.42 -18.84 -15.06
N ILE A 210 5.65 -18.32 -14.13
CA ILE A 210 5.43 -16.89 -13.93
C ILE A 210 6.06 -16.45 -12.61
N ASP A 211 7.01 -15.54 -12.69
CA ASP A 211 7.55 -14.86 -11.52
C ASP A 211 6.62 -13.71 -11.11
N GLN A 212 5.92 -13.89 -10.00
CA GLN A 212 5.03 -12.92 -9.40
C GLN A 212 5.67 -12.23 -8.18
N SER A 213 6.95 -12.48 -7.89
CA SER A 213 7.63 -12.05 -6.66
C SER A 213 7.58 -10.55 -6.39
N ARG A 214 7.38 -9.76 -7.44
CA ARG A 214 7.30 -8.30 -7.34
C ARG A 214 5.91 -7.78 -7.05
N ILE A 215 4.90 -8.60 -7.25
CA ILE A 215 3.49 -8.27 -6.98
C ILE A 215 3.07 -8.93 -5.67
N THR A 216 3.30 -10.23 -5.56
CA THR A 216 2.88 -11.02 -4.39
C THR A 216 3.94 -11.09 -3.30
N GLY A 217 5.21 -10.83 -3.61
CA GLY A 217 6.33 -11.04 -2.68
C GLY A 217 6.80 -12.51 -2.57
N GLU A 218 6.12 -13.44 -3.23
CA GLU A 218 6.48 -14.86 -3.25
C GLU A 218 7.66 -15.10 -4.20
N SER A 219 8.70 -15.76 -3.69
CA SER A 219 9.93 -15.96 -4.47
C SER A 219 9.88 -17.15 -5.41
N MET A 220 8.90 -18.06 -5.24
CA MET A 220 8.73 -19.24 -6.10
C MET A 220 7.86 -18.89 -7.30
N PRO A 221 8.32 -19.16 -8.54
CA PRO A 221 7.50 -19.02 -9.72
C PRO A 221 6.29 -19.97 -9.68
N VAL A 222 5.18 -19.53 -10.24
CA VAL A 222 3.94 -20.31 -10.37
C VAL A 222 3.82 -20.78 -11.80
N THR A 223 3.65 -22.08 -12.02
CA THR A 223 3.37 -22.64 -13.35
C THR A 223 1.92 -22.35 -13.74
N VAL A 224 1.71 -21.71 -14.89
CA VAL A 224 0.39 -21.41 -15.44
C VAL A 224 0.19 -22.08 -16.79
N GLY A 225 -1.06 -22.46 -17.08
CA GLY A 225 -1.51 -23.07 -18.33
C GLY A 225 -2.80 -22.43 -18.85
N THR A 226 -3.34 -22.96 -19.94
CA THR A 226 -4.57 -22.45 -20.57
C THR A 226 -5.75 -22.39 -19.59
N GLY A 227 -6.35 -21.22 -19.44
CA GLY A 227 -7.44 -20.92 -18.51
C GLY A 227 -7.00 -20.29 -17.20
N ASP A 228 -5.71 -20.27 -16.88
CA ASP A 228 -5.22 -19.67 -15.65
C ASP A 228 -5.08 -18.15 -15.77
N HIS A 229 -5.31 -17.46 -14.66
CA HIS A 229 -5.15 -16.03 -14.55
C HIS A 229 -3.70 -15.61 -14.31
N VAL A 230 -3.25 -14.56 -15.04
CA VAL A 230 -1.92 -13.96 -14.89
C VAL A 230 -2.08 -12.48 -14.59
N PRO A 231 -1.60 -11.99 -13.43
CA PRO A 231 -1.70 -10.59 -13.07
C PRO A 231 -0.68 -9.72 -13.81
N ALA A 232 -1.07 -8.47 -14.09
CA ALA A 232 -0.19 -7.44 -14.63
C ALA A 232 1.05 -7.23 -13.75
N GLY A 233 2.20 -6.97 -14.37
CA GLY A 233 3.47 -6.78 -13.66
C GLY A 233 4.25 -8.06 -13.36
N SER A 234 3.68 -9.26 -13.60
CA SER A 234 4.39 -10.54 -13.56
C SER A 234 5.44 -10.65 -14.67
N ILE A 235 6.42 -11.54 -14.51
CA ILE A 235 7.41 -11.84 -15.54
C ILE A 235 7.25 -13.29 -15.98
N THR A 236 7.00 -13.52 -17.28
CA THR A 236 6.92 -14.87 -17.81
C THR A 236 8.30 -15.43 -18.12
N GLN A 237 8.52 -16.71 -17.80
CA GLN A 237 9.75 -17.42 -18.13
C GLN A 237 9.63 -18.18 -19.47
N GLY A 238 8.42 -18.31 -20.01
CA GLY A 238 8.13 -18.95 -21.29
C GLY A 238 7.22 -18.12 -22.18
N PRO A 239 7.02 -18.53 -23.44
CA PRO A 239 6.11 -17.85 -24.36
C PRO A 239 4.65 -18.13 -23.95
N LEU A 240 3.81 -17.08 -23.90
CA LEU A 240 2.38 -17.18 -23.59
C LEU A 240 1.57 -16.24 -24.48
N GLU A 241 0.35 -16.66 -24.81
CA GLU A 241 -0.68 -15.76 -25.33
C GLU A 241 -1.73 -15.55 -24.23
N LEU A 242 -1.97 -14.30 -23.89
CA LEU A 242 -2.95 -13.92 -22.86
C LEU A 242 -4.10 -13.14 -23.49
N GLU A 243 -5.32 -13.50 -23.15
CA GLU A 243 -6.49 -12.67 -23.40
C GLU A 243 -6.63 -11.67 -22.25
N VAL A 244 -6.57 -10.38 -22.60
CA VAL A 244 -6.60 -9.27 -21.63
C VAL A 244 -7.98 -9.19 -20.98
N THR A 245 -8.03 -9.18 -19.65
CA THR A 245 -9.26 -9.05 -18.88
C THR A 245 -9.44 -7.67 -18.28
N ARG A 246 -8.35 -7.04 -17.78
CA ARG A 246 -8.36 -5.71 -17.15
C ARG A 246 -7.11 -4.94 -17.54
N VAL A 247 -7.26 -3.64 -17.77
CA VAL A 247 -6.18 -2.72 -18.22
C VAL A 247 -6.08 -1.49 -17.30
N GLY A 248 -4.96 -0.79 -17.38
CA GLY A 248 -4.76 0.50 -16.71
C GLY A 248 -4.98 0.42 -15.19
N GLU A 249 -5.75 1.35 -14.63
CA GLU A 249 -6.03 1.44 -13.18
C GLU A 249 -6.88 0.28 -12.66
N ASP A 250 -7.67 -0.39 -13.51
CA ASP A 250 -8.49 -1.54 -13.13
C ASP A 250 -7.68 -2.84 -13.03
N SER A 251 -6.47 -2.88 -13.60
CA SER A 251 -5.59 -4.05 -13.47
C SER A 251 -5.11 -4.23 -12.04
N SER A 252 -4.70 -5.45 -11.69
CA SER A 252 -4.14 -5.77 -10.38
C SER A 252 -2.99 -4.84 -10.00
N PHE A 253 -2.11 -4.55 -10.95
CA PHE A 253 -0.98 -3.64 -10.73
C PHE A 253 -1.39 -2.16 -10.76
N GLY A 254 -2.36 -1.78 -11.59
CA GLY A 254 -2.90 -0.42 -11.66
C GLY A 254 -3.54 0.02 -10.34
N ARG A 255 -4.31 -0.86 -9.71
CA ARG A 255 -4.88 -0.62 -8.36
C ARG A 255 -3.81 -0.42 -7.29
N ILE A 256 -2.70 -1.14 -7.39
CA ILE A 256 -1.53 -0.93 -6.53
C ILE A 256 -0.98 0.48 -6.70
N ILE A 257 -0.81 0.91 -7.96
CA ILE A 257 -0.33 2.27 -8.28
C ILE A 257 -1.30 3.33 -7.74
N ALA A 258 -2.60 3.14 -7.96
CA ALA A 258 -3.64 4.07 -7.50
C ALA A 258 -3.64 4.19 -5.96
N ALA A 259 -3.54 3.07 -5.23
CA ALA A 259 -3.44 3.07 -3.77
C ALA A 259 -2.17 3.78 -3.28
N VAL A 260 -1.03 3.56 -3.96
CA VAL A 260 0.24 4.23 -3.62
C VAL A 260 0.15 5.73 -3.86
N ARG A 261 -0.47 6.19 -4.96
CA ARG A 261 -0.71 7.63 -5.22
C ARG A 261 -1.62 8.24 -4.17
N ALA A 262 -2.75 7.60 -3.88
CA ALA A 262 -3.67 8.06 -2.84
C ALA A 262 -2.97 8.18 -1.47
N ALA A 263 -2.09 7.23 -1.14
CA ALA A 263 -1.30 7.26 0.08
C ALA A 263 -0.27 8.41 0.11
N GLN A 264 0.28 8.81 -1.04
CA GLN A 264 1.17 9.99 -1.13
C GLN A 264 0.46 11.31 -0.88
N ASP A 265 -0.80 11.42 -1.34
CA ASP A 265 -1.61 12.64 -1.23
C ASP A 265 -2.33 12.74 0.12
N SER A 266 -2.41 11.65 0.88
CA SER A 266 -3.12 11.61 2.15
C SER A 266 -2.27 12.16 3.30
N ARG A 267 -2.90 13.01 4.14
CA ARG A 267 -2.28 13.48 5.38
C ARG A 267 -2.73 12.65 6.56
N ALA A 268 -1.85 11.79 7.07
CA ALA A 268 -2.10 11.02 8.29
C ALA A 268 -2.42 11.93 9.49
N PRO A 269 -3.25 11.50 10.46
CA PRO A 269 -3.54 12.25 11.68
C PRO A 269 -2.28 12.69 12.44
N VAL A 270 -1.23 11.88 12.42
CA VAL A 270 0.06 12.22 13.05
C VAL A 270 0.73 13.45 12.42
N HIS A 271 0.48 13.76 11.13
CA HIS A 271 0.97 15.00 10.52
C HIS A 271 0.31 16.21 11.15
N ARG A 272 -1.02 16.17 11.39
CA ARG A 272 -1.74 17.27 12.07
C ARG A 272 -1.25 17.47 13.50
N LEU A 273 -0.92 16.37 14.19
CA LEU A 273 -0.33 16.44 15.53
C LEU A 273 1.06 17.09 15.48
N ALA A 274 1.87 16.73 14.48
CA ALA A 274 3.18 17.33 14.23
C ALA A 274 3.07 18.86 14.04
N ASP A 275 2.17 19.31 13.16
CA ASP A 275 1.93 20.73 12.88
C ASP A 275 1.48 21.51 14.14
N VAL A 276 0.57 20.93 14.93
CA VAL A 276 0.10 21.55 16.19
C VAL A 276 1.21 21.65 17.22
N LEU A 277 2.05 20.61 17.35
CA LEU A 277 3.20 20.62 18.27
C LEU A 277 4.25 21.63 17.83
N ALA A 278 4.56 21.68 16.53
CA ALA A 278 5.47 22.65 15.94
C ALA A 278 5.04 24.09 16.26
N ALA A 279 3.76 24.42 15.98
CA ALA A 279 3.23 25.73 16.29
C ALA A 279 3.32 26.08 17.79
N ARG A 280 3.03 25.13 18.69
CA ARG A 280 3.14 25.35 20.14
C ARG A 280 4.58 25.62 20.59
N ILE A 281 5.56 24.89 20.04
CA ILE A 281 6.98 25.10 20.32
C ILE A 281 7.40 26.51 19.89
N ILE A 282 6.98 26.97 18.71
CA ILE A 282 7.28 28.32 18.21
C ILE A 282 6.68 29.40 19.12
N TYR A 283 5.41 29.27 19.53
CA TYR A 283 4.79 30.23 20.46
C TYR A 283 5.49 30.25 21.83
N LEU A 284 5.89 29.08 22.35
CA LEU A 284 6.66 28.96 23.58
C LEU A 284 8.03 29.67 23.45
N ALA A 285 8.70 29.47 22.32
CA ALA A 285 9.98 30.10 22.03
C ALA A 285 9.87 31.64 21.94
N LEU A 286 8.85 32.16 21.26
CA LEU A 286 8.60 33.60 21.18
C LEU A 286 8.30 34.20 22.56
N GLY A 287 7.51 33.48 23.39
CA GLY A 287 7.27 33.88 24.77
C GLY A 287 8.56 33.90 25.63
N LEU A 288 9.36 32.83 25.51
CA LEU A 288 10.66 32.75 26.21
C LEU A 288 11.66 33.80 25.72
N ALA A 289 11.71 34.03 24.40
CA ALA A 289 12.55 35.09 23.81
C ALA A 289 12.15 36.46 24.33
N LEU A 290 10.86 36.78 24.44
CA LEU A 290 10.39 38.03 25.03
C LEU A 290 10.81 38.15 26.51
N ILE A 291 10.65 37.10 27.29
CA ILE A 291 11.09 37.07 28.72
C ILE A 291 12.60 37.27 28.80
N THR A 292 13.37 36.56 27.95
CA THR A 292 14.83 36.71 27.88
C THR A 292 15.24 38.17 27.57
N LEU A 293 14.58 38.81 26.60
CA LEU A 293 14.83 40.19 26.25
C LEU A 293 14.55 41.16 27.41
N LEU A 294 13.42 40.96 28.10
CA LEU A 294 13.02 41.83 29.20
C LEU A 294 13.94 41.68 30.43
N VAL A 295 14.41 40.46 30.70
CA VAL A 295 15.24 40.14 31.87
C VAL A 295 16.71 40.45 31.61
N THR A 296 17.26 39.95 30.50
CA THR A 296 18.72 40.06 30.22
C THR A 296 19.08 41.31 29.43
N ARG A 297 18.14 41.86 28.67
CA ARG A 297 18.35 42.92 27.67
C ARG A 297 19.42 42.55 26.63
N ASP A 298 19.68 41.26 26.48
CA ASP A 298 20.61 40.71 25.50
C ASP A 298 19.88 40.26 24.25
N ALA A 299 20.05 41.04 23.17
CA ALA A 299 19.44 40.71 21.87
C ALA A 299 20.02 39.44 21.24
N GLN A 300 21.29 39.10 21.53
CA GLN A 300 21.89 37.85 21.01
C GLN A 300 21.27 36.61 21.66
N ALA A 301 21.14 36.60 22.99
CA ALA A 301 20.48 35.52 23.71
C ALA A 301 19.02 35.36 23.24
N THR A 302 18.31 36.50 23.06
CA THR A 302 16.94 36.53 22.58
C THR A 302 16.79 35.87 21.20
N ILE A 303 17.61 36.23 20.23
CA ILE A 303 17.61 35.66 18.88
C ILE A 303 18.02 34.20 18.92
N SER A 304 18.99 33.81 19.76
CA SER A 304 19.40 32.42 19.93
C SER A 304 18.25 31.52 20.42
N VAL A 305 17.36 32.03 21.30
CA VAL A 305 16.17 31.32 21.75
C VAL A 305 15.23 31.05 20.59
N VAL A 306 14.99 32.03 19.71
CA VAL A 306 14.12 31.87 18.53
C VAL A 306 14.71 30.85 17.54
N ILE A 307 16.02 30.93 17.30
CA ILE A 307 16.73 29.99 16.39
C ILE A 307 16.71 28.56 16.93
N ALA A 308 16.89 28.41 18.26
CA ALA A 308 16.93 27.10 18.90
C ALA A 308 15.59 26.34 18.88
N ALA A 309 14.49 27.07 18.66
CA ALA A 309 13.16 26.49 18.60
C ALA A 309 12.84 25.93 17.21
N GLY A 310 13.40 24.78 16.91
CA GLY A 310 13.23 24.12 15.61
C GLY A 310 12.31 22.93 15.67
N ALA A 311 11.05 23.08 15.31
CA ALA A 311 10.12 21.96 15.16
C ALA A 311 10.31 21.14 13.86
N CYS A 312 11.34 21.42 13.08
CA CYS A 312 11.60 20.89 11.74
C CYS A 312 11.77 19.38 11.73
N GLY A 313 12.48 18.82 12.70
CA GLY A 313 12.67 17.37 12.79
C GLY A 313 11.36 16.57 12.95
N VAL A 314 10.32 17.22 13.50
CA VAL A 314 8.97 16.65 13.61
C VAL A 314 8.21 16.84 12.29
N ALA A 315 8.26 18.05 11.72
CA ALA A 315 7.50 18.40 10.53
C ALA A 315 7.95 17.61 9.29
N ALA A 316 9.26 17.54 9.03
CA ALA A 316 9.82 16.81 7.89
C ALA A 316 10.01 15.31 8.14
N GLY A 317 10.42 14.92 9.35
CA GLY A 317 10.68 13.52 9.69
C GLY A 317 9.43 12.63 9.72
N THR A 318 8.26 13.20 10.01
CA THR A 318 7.00 12.43 10.11
C THR A 318 6.48 11.98 8.74
N PRO A 319 6.30 12.84 7.73
CA PRO A 319 5.91 12.43 6.38
C PRO A 319 6.88 11.40 5.79
N LEU A 320 8.16 11.61 5.94
CA LEU A 320 9.19 10.69 5.45
C LEU A 320 9.07 9.30 6.09
N ALA A 321 8.82 9.22 7.40
CA ALA A 321 8.65 7.95 8.09
C ALA A 321 7.42 7.18 7.58
N VAL A 322 6.29 7.88 7.35
CA VAL A 322 5.05 7.29 6.81
C VAL A 322 5.27 6.79 5.39
N LEU A 323 5.81 7.64 4.49
CA LEU A 323 6.09 7.27 3.09
C LEU A 323 7.05 6.08 3.00
N ALA A 324 8.13 6.09 3.80
CA ALA A 324 9.10 5.01 3.83
C ALA A 324 8.49 3.69 4.34
N ALA A 325 7.57 3.75 5.32
CA ALA A 325 6.85 2.58 5.82
C ALA A 325 5.88 2.01 4.79
N ILE A 326 5.12 2.86 4.09
CA ILE A 326 4.22 2.46 2.99
C ILE A 326 5.03 1.80 1.88
N ALA A 327 6.13 2.43 1.45
CA ALA A 327 7.02 1.88 0.43
C ALA A 327 7.61 0.51 0.84
N ARG A 328 7.93 0.33 2.11
CA ARG A 328 8.41 -0.95 2.65
C ARG A 328 7.32 -2.00 2.69
N GLY A 329 6.10 -1.63 3.10
CA GLY A 329 4.91 -2.50 3.07
C GLY A 329 4.62 -2.99 1.66
N ALA A 330 4.58 -2.08 0.69
CA ALA A 330 4.33 -2.39 -0.71
C ALA A 330 5.35 -3.39 -1.27
N ARG A 331 6.64 -3.30 -0.91
CA ARG A 331 7.68 -4.27 -1.30
C ARG A 331 7.50 -5.65 -0.68
N THR A 332 6.74 -5.77 0.38
CA THR A 332 6.41 -7.05 1.05
C THR A 332 5.03 -7.57 0.69
N GLY A 333 4.40 -6.99 -0.35
CA GLY A 333 3.09 -7.40 -0.85
C GLY A 333 1.90 -6.85 -0.04
N ALA A 334 2.12 -5.83 0.81
CA ALA A 334 1.04 -5.18 1.56
C ALA A 334 0.84 -3.74 1.07
N PHE A 335 -0.33 -3.45 0.52
CA PHE A 335 -0.70 -2.13 0.03
C PHE A 335 -1.60 -1.43 1.04
N VAL A 336 -1.11 -0.34 1.58
CA VAL A 336 -1.82 0.53 2.52
C VAL A 336 -2.42 1.68 1.72
N LYS A 337 -3.73 1.89 1.80
CA LYS A 337 -4.44 2.93 1.04
C LYS A 337 -4.02 4.35 1.42
N ASP A 338 -3.71 4.57 2.70
CA ASP A 338 -3.22 5.87 3.16
C ASP A 338 -2.41 5.79 4.47
N GLY A 339 -1.79 6.92 4.84
CA GLY A 339 -1.00 7.02 6.06
C GLY A 339 -1.82 6.92 7.35
N ALA A 340 -3.12 7.25 7.33
CA ALA A 340 -3.99 7.14 8.50
C ALA A 340 -4.26 5.67 8.85
N HIS A 341 -4.46 4.82 7.85
CA HIS A 341 -4.64 3.38 8.08
C HIS A 341 -3.35 2.71 8.57
N LEU A 342 -2.16 3.18 8.09
CA LEU A 342 -0.89 2.72 8.66
C LEU A 342 -0.75 3.11 10.15
N GLU A 343 -1.14 4.33 10.50
CA GLU A 343 -1.14 4.81 11.88
C GLU A 343 -2.11 3.99 12.74
N SER A 344 -3.35 3.79 12.28
CA SER A 344 -4.36 2.97 12.96
C SER A 344 -3.86 1.54 13.17
N LEU A 345 -3.24 0.91 12.15
CA LEU A 345 -2.66 -0.42 12.26
C LEU A 345 -1.55 -0.49 13.33
N SER A 346 -0.79 0.59 13.50
CA SER A 346 0.25 0.66 14.54
C SER A 346 -0.30 0.62 15.97
N ALA A 347 -1.56 1.02 16.13
CA ALA A 347 -2.25 1.14 17.42
C ALA A 347 -3.15 -0.05 17.74
N VAL A 348 -3.31 -1.00 16.82
CA VAL A 348 -4.13 -2.21 16.99
C VAL A 348 -3.61 -3.03 18.18
N ASP A 349 -4.54 -3.50 18.99
CA ASP A 349 -4.31 -4.45 20.09
C ASP A 349 -4.97 -5.82 19.85
N THR A 350 -6.01 -5.87 19.00
CA THR A 350 -6.79 -7.08 18.74
C THR A 350 -6.87 -7.33 17.22
N VAL A 351 -6.50 -8.55 16.80
CA VAL A 351 -6.61 -9.00 15.40
C VAL A 351 -7.71 -10.03 15.29
N VAL A 352 -8.73 -9.71 14.53
CA VAL A 352 -9.86 -10.57 14.21
C VAL A 352 -9.64 -11.16 12.83
N LEU A 353 -9.68 -12.49 12.71
CA LEU A 353 -9.36 -13.21 11.49
C LEU A 353 -10.59 -14.01 11.04
N ASP A 354 -11.01 -13.82 9.81
CA ASP A 354 -11.89 -14.81 9.19
C ASP A 354 -11.14 -16.13 8.98
N LYS A 355 -11.86 -17.24 8.97
CA LYS A 355 -11.27 -18.55 8.70
C LYS A 355 -11.06 -18.77 7.20
N THR A 356 -12.15 -18.69 6.43
CA THR A 356 -12.21 -19.16 5.04
C THR A 356 -11.50 -18.18 4.11
N GLY A 357 -10.59 -18.69 3.26
CA GLY A 357 -9.82 -17.84 2.34
C GLY A 357 -8.78 -16.93 3.02
N THR A 358 -8.80 -16.80 4.34
CA THR A 358 -7.85 -16.03 5.16
C THR A 358 -6.83 -16.95 5.84
N LEU A 359 -7.25 -17.75 6.80
CA LEU A 359 -6.40 -18.76 7.46
C LEU A 359 -6.28 -20.02 6.62
N THR A 360 -7.27 -20.29 5.77
CA THR A 360 -7.33 -21.39 4.82
C THR A 360 -7.16 -20.89 3.39
N THR A 361 -6.97 -21.81 2.45
CA THR A 361 -6.77 -21.47 1.03
C THR A 361 -8.04 -20.91 0.36
N GLY A 362 -9.24 -21.18 0.91
CA GLY A 362 -10.52 -20.88 0.30
C GLY A 362 -10.86 -21.80 -0.90
N ALA A 363 -9.97 -22.75 -1.18
CA ALA A 363 -10.11 -23.75 -2.25
C ALA A 363 -10.26 -25.13 -1.63
N PRO A 364 -11.49 -25.56 -1.29
CA PRO A 364 -11.71 -26.87 -0.70
C PRO A 364 -11.29 -27.98 -1.66
N ARG A 365 -10.73 -29.07 -1.11
CA ARG A 365 -10.33 -30.26 -1.86
C ARG A 365 -11.01 -31.52 -1.35
N VAL A 366 -11.21 -32.48 -2.25
CA VAL A 366 -11.76 -33.81 -1.89
C VAL A 366 -10.62 -34.68 -1.40
N PHE A 367 -10.64 -35.03 -0.12
CA PHE A 367 -9.65 -35.89 0.53
C PHE A 367 -10.04 -37.35 0.59
N GLY A 368 -11.32 -37.64 0.65
CA GLY A 368 -11.81 -39.01 0.76
C GLY A 368 -13.12 -39.22 0.03
N LEU A 369 -13.25 -40.40 -0.58
CA LEU A 369 -14.48 -40.89 -1.20
C LEU A 369 -14.77 -42.23 -0.56
N ARG A 370 -15.94 -42.36 0.07
CA ARG A 370 -16.58 -43.65 0.33
C ARG A 370 -17.59 -43.89 -0.79
N PRO A 371 -17.87 -45.13 -1.24
CA PRO A 371 -18.50 -45.38 -2.53
C PRO A 371 -19.57 -44.33 -2.83
N ALA A 372 -19.32 -43.49 -3.83
CA ALA A 372 -20.25 -42.45 -4.28
C ALA A 372 -20.15 -42.35 -5.79
N SER A 373 -21.23 -42.59 -6.49
CA SER A 373 -21.36 -42.41 -7.92
C SER A 373 -22.36 -41.30 -8.22
N GLY A 374 -22.07 -40.48 -9.26
CA GLY A 374 -22.97 -39.44 -9.73
C GLY A 374 -22.86 -38.08 -9.04
N GLY A 375 -22.09 -37.94 -7.96
CA GLY A 375 -21.96 -36.68 -7.24
C GLY A 375 -21.39 -35.53 -8.08
N ALA A 376 -20.37 -35.79 -8.89
CA ALA A 376 -19.77 -34.78 -9.77
C ALA A 376 -20.73 -34.35 -10.88
N ALA A 377 -21.55 -35.24 -11.42
CA ALA A 377 -22.54 -34.91 -12.44
C ALA A 377 -23.66 -34.00 -11.90
N ALA A 378 -24.06 -34.18 -10.64
CA ALA A 378 -25.07 -33.32 -10.00
C ALA A 378 -24.51 -31.89 -9.77
N GLU A 379 -23.24 -31.77 -9.48
CA GLU A 379 -22.53 -30.48 -9.21
C GLU A 379 -21.96 -29.84 -10.49
N TRP A 380 -22.25 -30.32 -11.68
CA TRP A 380 -21.68 -29.89 -12.95
C TRP A 380 -21.74 -28.38 -13.19
N ASN A 381 -22.88 -27.74 -12.83
CA ASN A 381 -23.11 -26.30 -13.02
C ASN A 381 -23.06 -25.50 -11.69
N THR A 382 -22.38 -26.01 -10.67
CA THR A 382 -22.36 -25.38 -9.37
C THR A 382 -21.34 -24.21 -9.32
N GLU A 383 -21.75 -23.12 -8.70
CA GLU A 383 -20.85 -22.05 -8.30
C GLU A 383 -20.36 -22.23 -6.86
N HIS A 384 -20.87 -23.23 -6.15
CA HIS A 384 -20.50 -23.47 -4.76
C HIS A 384 -19.10 -24.12 -4.66
N PRO A 385 -18.17 -23.62 -3.82
CA PRO A 385 -16.79 -24.11 -3.76
C PRO A 385 -16.67 -25.63 -3.51
N ILE A 386 -17.52 -26.19 -2.66
CA ILE A 386 -17.54 -27.64 -2.40
C ILE A 386 -17.89 -28.42 -3.67
N GLY A 387 -18.88 -27.97 -4.43
CA GLY A 387 -19.28 -28.62 -5.66
C GLY A 387 -18.22 -28.56 -6.74
N GLN A 388 -17.57 -27.40 -6.88
CA GLN A 388 -16.43 -27.23 -7.78
C GLN A 388 -15.29 -28.20 -7.43
N ALA A 389 -14.96 -28.36 -6.14
CA ALA A 389 -13.94 -29.30 -5.67
C ALA A 389 -14.30 -30.75 -6.04
N ILE A 390 -15.58 -31.11 -6.00
CA ILE A 390 -16.07 -32.46 -6.38
C ILE A 390 -15.92 -32.69 -7.90
N VAL A 391 -16.27 -31.69 -8.71
CA VAL A 391 -16.14 -31.74 -10.17
C VAL A 391 -14.66 -31.78 -10.57
N GLU A 392 -13.82 -30.97 -9.97
CA GLU A 392 -12.37 -30.95 -10.24
C GLU A 392 -11.73 -32.29 -9.90
N ARG A 393 -12.07 -32.87 -8.75
CA ARG A 393 -11.56 -34.19 -8.36
C ARG A 393 -11.96 -35.29 -9.31
N ALA A 394 -13.17 -35.20 -9.88
CA ALA A 394 -13.63 -36.15 -10.91
C ALA A 394 -12.82 -35.98 -12.21
N ARG A 395 -12.55 -34.76 -12.62
CA ARG A 395 -11.70 -34.43 -13.78
C ARG A 395 -10.27 -34.93 -13.60
N GLU A 396 -9.66 -34.68 -12.44
CA GLU A 396 -8.31 -35.18 -12.09
C GLU A 396 -8.21 -36.71 -12.23
N ARG A 397 -9.29 -37.42 -11.93
CA ARG A 397 -9.36 -38.87 -12.06
C ARG A 397 -9.78 -39.35 -13.45
N ALA A 398 -9.90 -38.43 -14.41
CA ALA A 398 -10.36 -38.69 -15.76
C ALA A 398 -11.69 -39.47 -15.82
N LEU A 399 -12.58 -39.16 -14.85
CA LEU A 399 -13.92 -39.75 -14.85
C LEU A 399 -14.79 -39.04 -15.88
N ASP A 400 -15.63 -39.81 -16.58
CA ASP A 400 -16.69 -39.27 -17.44
C ASP A 400 -17.76 -38.62 -16.55
N ILE A 401 -18.05 -37.33 -16.80
CA ILE A 401 -19.02 -36.55 -16.03
C ILE A 401 -20.18 -36.20 -16.96
N PRO A 402 -21.29 -36.98 -16.94
CA PRO A 402 -22.45 -36.69 -17.80
C PRO A 402 -23.13 -35.39 -17.37
N SER A 403 -23.56 -34.59 -18.35
CA SER A 403 -24.32 -33.37 -18.10
C SER A 403 -25.69 -33.69 -17.52
N PRO A 404 -26.14 -33.02 -16.45
CA PRO A 404 -27.46 -33.21 -15.89
C PRO A 404 -28.56 -32.69 -16.83
N ALA A 405 -29.67 -33.43 -16.96
CA ALA A 405 -30.83 -32.96 -17.71
C ALA A 405 -31.56 -31.80 -17.02
N SER A 406 -31.48 -31.73 -15.69
CA SER A 406 -31.93 -30.59 -14.87
C SER A 406 -31.17 -30.57 -13.55
N SER A 407 -30.94 -29.37 -12.99
CA SER A 407 -30.37 -29.20 -11.67
C SER A 407 -31.12 -28.13 -10.90
N ARG A 408 -31.22 -28.30 -9.58
CA ARG A 408 -31.81 -27.33 -8.65
C ARG A 408 -30.95 -27.23 -7.41
N TYR A 409 -30.44 -26.03 -7.14
CA TYR A 409 -29.74 -25.71 -5.90
C TYR A 409 -30.72 -25.20 -4.84
N THR A 410 -30.62 -25.74 -3.62
CA THR A 410 -31.39 -25.26 -2.46
C THR A 410 -30.42 -24.86 -1.36
N PRO A 411 -30.39 -23.58 -0.97
CA PRO A 411 -29.48 -23.10 0.07
C PRO A 411 -29.60 -23.90 1.37
N GLY A 412 -28.47 -24.35 1.91
CA GLY A 412 -28.39 -25.13 3.15
C GLY A 412 -28.77 -26.61 3.02
N MET A 413 -29.31 -27.04 1.89
CA MET A 413 -29.67 -28.46 1.62
C MET A 413 -28.78 -29.12 0.57
N GLY A 414 -28.27 -28.35 -0.41
CA GLY A 414 -27.42 -28.89 -1.48
C GLY A 414 -28.05 -28.83 -2.86
N VAL A 415 -27.56 -29.68 -3.78
CA VAL A 415 -27.98 -29.77 -5.19
C VAL A 415 -28.75 -31.03 -5.42
N GLU A 416 -29.86 -30.92 -6.12
CA GLU A 416 -30.63 -32.05 -6.72
C GLU A 416 -30.53 -31.98 -8.24
N ALA A 417 -30.16 -33.07 -8.90
CA ALA A 417 -30.04 -33.12 -10.35
C ALA A 417 -30.54 -34.43 -10.94
N LEU A 418 -31.11 -34.35 -12.15
CA LEU A 418 -31.47 -35.53 -12.92
C LEU A 418 -30.33 -35.88 -13.87
N VAL A 419 -29.59 -36.94 -13.53
CA VAL A 419 -28.42 -37.43 -14.28
C VAL A 419 -28.72 -38.80 -14.86
N GLU A 420 -28.71 -38.95 -16.18
CA GLU A 420 -29.00 -40.20 -16.90
C GLU A 420 -30.30 -40.87 -16.43
N GLY A 421 -31.36 -40.08 -16.18
CA GLY A 421 -32.66 -40.54 -15.73
C GLY A 421 -32.75 -40.92 -14.25
N ARG A 422 -31.69 -40.74 -13.47
CA ARG A 422 -31.64 -40.98 -12.02
C ARG A 422 -31.61 -39.66 -11.25
N LEU A 423 -32.34 -39.62 -10.15
CA LEU A 423 -32.34 -38.44 -9.27
C LEU A 423 -31.14 -38.52 -8.32
N VAL A 424 -30.17 -37.63 -8.53
CA VAL A 424 -28.97 -37.52 -7.70
C VAL A 424 -29.07 -36.26 -6.81
N ARG A 425 -28.91 -36.43 -5.51
CA ARG A 425 -28.83 -35.34 -4.54
C ARG A 425 -27.48 -35.34 -3.87
N VAL A 426 -26.84 -34.16 -3.82
CA VAL A 426 -25.58 -33.93 -3.14
C VAL A 426 -25.79 -32.82 -2.10
N GLY A 427 -25.54 -33.11 -0.84
CA GLY A 427 -25.81 -32.11 0.20
C GLY A 427 -25.47 -32.57 1.62
N ARG A 428 -26.14 -31.93 2.57
CA ARG A 428 -25.90 -32.15 3.99
C ARG A 428 -26.27 -33.57 4.42
N LEU A 429 -25.48 -34.16 5.31
CA LEU A 429 -25.78 -35.45 5.95
C LEU A 429 -27.04 -35.37 6.80
N ASP A 430 -27.84 -36.45 6.79
CA ASP A 430 -28.89 -36.64 7.79
C ASP A 430 -28.30 -36.88 9.18
N ALA A 431 -29.05 -36.55 10.24
CA ALA A 431 -28.55 -36.58 11.63
C ALA A 431 -27.98 -37.96 12.03
N ASP A 432 -28.62 -39.04 11.61
CA ASP A 432 -28.17 -40.41 11.88
C ASP A 432 -26.89 -40.79 11.15
N GLN A 433 -26.73 -40.31 9.95
CA GLN A 433 -25.51 -40.53 9.15
C GLN A 433 -24.37 -39.62 9.61
N ALA A 434 -24.66 -38.40 10.03
CA ALA A 434 -23.67 -37.51 10.65
C ALA A 434 -23.08 -38.17 11.91
N ALA A 435 -23.91 -38.82 12.74
CA ALA A 435 -23.46 -39.56 13.90
C ALA A 435 -22.59 -40.78 13.53
N GLN A 436 -22.99 -41.53 12.45
CA GLN A 436 -22.22 -42.66 11.93
C GLN A 436 -20.86 -42.24 11.35
N VAL A 437 -20.80 -41.12 10.60
CA VAL A 437 -19.57 -40.58 10.07
C VAL A 437 -18.68 -40.06 11.21
N ALA A 438 -19.26 -39.33 12.17
CA ALA A 438 -18.55 -38.87 13.35
C ALA A 438 -17.94 -40.04 14.16
N SER A 439 -18.69 -41.13 14.34
CA SER A 439 -18.19 -42.33 15.02
C SER A 439 -17.10 -43.07 14.22
N SER A 440 -17.20 -43.09 12.91
CA SER A 440 -16.20 -43.73 12.03
C SER A 440 -14.93 -42.85 11.87
N LEU A 441 -15.05 -41.54 11.98
CA LEU A 441 -13.92 -40.59 12.01
C LEU A 441 -13.27 -40.45 13.40
N SER A 442 -13.94 -41.01 14.44
CA SER A 442 -13.44 -40.97 15.82
C SER A 442 -12.43 -42.10 16.11
N SER A 443 -12.23 -43.03 15.18
CA SER A 443 -11.13 -44.01 15.29
C SER A 443 -9.79 -43.29 15.07
N PRO A 444 -8.82 -43.40 15.99
CA PRO A 444 -7.52 -42.78 15.85
C PRO A 444 -6.78 -43.13 14.55
N ALA A 445 -7.07 -44.31 13.97
CA ALA A 445 -6.45 -44.75 12.72
C ALA A 445 -7.08 -44.12 11.46
N ASP A 446 -8.39 -43.83 11.47
CA ASP A 446 -9.08 -43.22 10.33
C ASP A 446 -9.03 -41.68 10.34
N ALA A 447 -8.85 -41.09 11.52
CA ALA A 447 -8.71 -39.65 11.71
C ALA A 447 -7.27 -39.14 11.49
N ALA A 448 -6.28 -40.03 11.58
CA ALA A 448 -4.85 -39.68 11.54
C ALA A 448 -4.34 -39.14 10.19
N GLY A 449 -5.19 -39.09 9.17
CA GLY A 449 -4.83 -38.58 7.84
C GLY A 449 -5.77 -37.54 7.26
N LEU A 450 -6.81 -37.12 8.00
CA LEU A 450 -7.77 -36.13 7.51
C LEU A 450 -7.44 -34.72 8.01
N PRO A 451 -7.39 -33.70 7.13
CA PRO A 451 -7.17 -32.32 7.55
C PRO A 451 -8.20 -31.85 8.56
N ALA A 452 -7.80 -30.97 9.47
CA ALA A 452 -8.74 -30.26 10.33
C ALA A 452 -9.74 -29.50 9.46
N GLY A 453 -11.02 -29.49 9.87
CA GLY A 453 -12.07 -28.80 9.11
C GLY A 453 -12.69 -29.62 7.98
N THR A 454 -12.46 -30.94 7.91
CA THR A 454 -13.13 -31.80 6.93
C THR A 454 -14.65 -31.76 7.08
N THR A 455 -15.33 -31.41 6.00
CA THR A 455 -16.79 -31.44 5.86
C THR A 455 -17.20 -32.71 5.09
N ALA A 456 -18.21 -33.42 5.59
CA ALA A 456 -18.74 -34.57 4.91
C ALA A 456 -20.00 -34.19 4.13
N VAL A 457 -20.04 -34.55 2.84
CA VAL A 457 -21.16 -34.32 1.91
C VAL A 457 -21.72 -35.66 1.49
N GLN A 458 -23.03 -35.83 1.63
CA GLN A 458 -23.72 -37.05 1.24
C GLN A 458 -24.12 -37.02 -0.22
N VAL A 459 -23.96 -38.16 -0.87
CA VAL A 459 -24.53 -38.42 -2.20
C VAL A 459 -25.66 -39.44 -2.07
N VAL A 460 -26.86 -39.07 -2.51
CA VAL A 460 -28.07 -39.91 -2.53
C VAL A 460 -28.48 -40.09 -3.98
N VAL A 461 -28.74 -41.32 -4.38
CA VAL A 461 -29.23 -41.68 -5.74
C VAL A 461 -30.54 -42.42 -5.62
N ASP A 462 -31.60 -41.91 -6.26
CA ASP A 462 -32.96 -42.46 -6.21
C ASP A 462 -33.46 -42.73 -4.77
N GLY A 463 -33.17 -41.80 -3.85
CA GLY A 463 -33.53 -41.87 -2.44
C GLY A 463 -32.68 -42.83 -1.58
N ARG A 464 -31.64 -43.46 -2.15
CA ARG A 464 -30.72 -44.34 -1.42
C ARG A 464 -29.36 -43.69 -1.26
N ALA A 465 -28.79 -43.77 -0.07
CA ALA A 465 -27.42 -43.27 0.18
C ALA A 465 -26.42 -44.04 -0.71
N ALA A 466 -25.76 -43.33 -1.59
CA ALA A 466 -24.75 -43.88 -2.51
C ALA A 466 -23.31 -43.73 -1.97
N GLY A 467 -23.10 -42.78 -1.08
CA GLY A 467 -21.79 -42.57 -0.45
C GLY A 467 -21.60 -41.19 0.19
N ILE A 468 -20.38 -40.96 0.63
CA ILE A 468 -19.98 -39.74 1.30
C ILE A 468 -18.69 -39.21 0.68
N ILE A 469 -18.65 -37.93 0.41
CA ILE A 469 -17.48 -37.19 -0.08
C ILE A 469 -16.93 -36.35 1.08
N LEU A 470 -15.67 -36.52 1.39
CA LEU A 470 -14.98 -35.75 2.43
C LEU A 470 -14.23 -34.60 1.77
N VAL A 471 -14.61 -33.38 2.11
CA VAL A 471 -14.06 -32.16 1.56
C VAL A 471 -13.46 -31.33 2.70
N ALA A 472 -12.26 -30.82 2.54
CA ALA A 472 -11.63 -29.92 3.49
C ALA A 472 -11.01 -28.71 2.79
N ASP A 473 -11.01 -27.59 3.47
CA ASP A 473 -10.28 -26.39 3.10
C ASP A 473 -8.96 -26.38 3.88
N GLU A 474 -7.86 -26.47 3.16
CA GLU A 474 -6.51 -26.59 3.74
C GLU A 474 -6.08 -25.29 4.41
N LEU A 475 -5.41 -25.40 5.56
CA LEU A 475 -4.73 -24.26 6.19
C LEU A 475 -3.64 -23.73 5.26
N ARG A 476 -3.58 -22.40 5.12
CA ARG A 476 -2.46 -21.78 4.40
C ARG A 476 -1.16 -22.04 5.13
N GLU A 477 -0.14 -22.35 4.36
CA GLU A 477 1.22 -22.44 4.88
C GLU A 477 1.61 -21.11 5.57
N GLY A 478 2.15 -21.21 6.77
CA GLY A 478 2.53 -20.05 7.57
C GLY A 478 1.45 -19.46 8.48
N SER A 479 0.17 -19.90 8.43
CA SER A 479 -0.90 -19.39 9.30
C SER A 479 -0.56 -19.55 10.79
N ALA A 480 -0.09 -20.72 11.22
CA ALA A 480 0.31 -20.95 12.60
C ALA A 480 1.51 -20.08 13.03
N LEU A 481 2.51 -19.92 12.14
CA LEU A 481 3.66 -19.05 12.39
C LEU A 481 3.25 -17.58 12.46
N MET A 482 2.36 -17.12 11.58
CA MET A 482 1.80 -15.77 11.60
C MET A 482 1.11 -15.49 12.95
N LEU A 483 0.24 -16.39 13.42
CA LEU A 483 -0.43 -16.27 14.72
C LEU A 483 0.56 -16.19 15.88
N SER A 484 1.60 -17.04 15.86
CA SER A 484 2.68 -16.99 16.84
C SER A 484 3.39 -15.62 16.85
N GLN A 485 3.68 -15.07 15.65
CA GLN A 485 4.32 -13.75 15.55
C GLN A 485 3.40 -12.61 16.03
N ILE A 486 2.11 -12.66 15.74
CA ILE A 486 1.13 -11.66 16.17
C ILE A 486 1.01 -11.67 17.71
N ARG A 487 0.88 -12.87 18.32
CA ARG A 487 0.89 -13.00 19.78
C ARG A 487 2.21 -12.56 20.40
N GLY A 488 3.33 -12.87 19.76
CA GLY A 488 4.66 -12.40 20.19
C GLY A 488 4.82 -10.88 20.18
N MET A 489 3.97 -10.17 19.44
CA MET A 489 3.87 -8.71 19.46
C MET A 489 2.91 -8.18 20.55
N GLY A 490 2.33 -9.06 21.38
CA GLY A 490 1.39 -8.69 22.44
C GLY A 490 0.01 -8.32 21.91
N LEU A 491 -0.43 -8.92 20.79
CA LEU A 491 -1.75 -8.73 20.23
C LEU A 491 -2.67 -9.89 20.58
N ASP A 492 -3.90 -9.56 20.90
CA ASP A 492 -4.96 -10.55 21.04
C ASP A 492 -5.42 -11.02 19.65
N VAL A 493 -5.82 -12.29 19.58
CA VAL A 493 -6.29 -12.92 18.34
C VAL A 493 -7.64 -13.55 18.56
N LEU A 494 -8.57 -13.32 17.63
CA LEU A 494 -9.89 -13.91 17.60
C LEU A 494 -10.17 -14.47 16.19
N MET A 495 -10.57 -15.73 16.09
CA MET A 495 -11.01 -16.35 14.84
C MET A 495 -12.54 -16.33 14.75
N LEU A 496 -13.08 -15.84 13.64
CA LEU A 496 -14.50 -15.86 13.30
C LEU A 496 -14.74 -16.85 12.17
N THR A 497 -15.82 -17.65 12.26
CA THR A 497 -16.18 -18.59 11.20
C THR A 497 -17.67 -18.92 11.20
N GLY A 498 -18.24 -19.13 10.02
CA GLY A 498 -19.59 -19.70 9.87
C GLY A 498 -19.65 -21.21 10.06
N ASP A 499 -18.51 -21.89 10.20
CA ASP A 499 -18.45 -23.34 10.37
C ASP A 499 -19.08 -23.79 11.70
N ALA A 500 -19.43 -25.08 11.72
CA ALA A 500 -19.90 -25.72 12.94
C ALA A 500 -18.83 -25.66 14.06
N PRO A 501 -19.24 -25.54 15.34
CA PRO A 501 -18.29 -25.39 16.46
C PRO A 501 -17.22 -26.47 16.55
N LEU A 502 -17.56 -27.72 16.22
CA LEU A 502 -16.61 -28.83 16.26
C LEU A 502 -15.50 -28.69 15.20
N THR A 503 -15.87 -28.27 13.99
CA THR A 503 -14.93 -28.00 12.90
C THR A 503 -14.00 -26.83 13.24
N ALA A 504 -14.58 -25.74 13.75
CA ALA A 504 -13.84 -24.56 14.19
C ALA A 504 -12.84 -24.86 15.32
N ALA A 505 -13.27 -25.69 16.30
CA ALA A 505 -12.42 -26.08 17.42
C ALA A 505 -11.20 -26.92 16.95
N ARG A 506 -11.38 -27.82 15.97
CA ARG A 506 -10.27 -28.62 15.41
C ARG A 506 -9.25 -27.75 14.69
N ILE A 507 -9.71 -26.82 13.83
CA ILE A 507 -8.84 -25.87 13.14
C ILE A 507 -8.14 -24.97 14.16
N GLY A 508 -8.87 -24.46 15.16
CA GLY A 508 -8.32 -23.66 16.22
C GLY A 508 -7.22 -24.37 17.01
N ALA A 509 -7.41 -25.66 17.34
CA ALA A 509 -6.41 -26.46 18.02
C ALA A 509 -5.13 -26.65 17.18
N GLU A 510 -5.25 -26.86 15.87
CA GLU A 510 -4.12 -26.95 14.94
C GLU A 510 -3.37 -25.61 14.85
N LEU A 511 -4.07 -24.50 14.91
CA LEU A 511 -3.51 -23.14 14.95
C LEU A 511 -3.05 -22.70 16.35
N GLY A 512 -3.23 -23.53 17.37
CA GLY A 512 -2.89 -23.22 18.76
C GLY A 512 -3.76 -22.12 19.37
N LEU A 513 -5.03 -21.97 18.92
CA LEU A 513 -6.00 -21.04 19.49
C LEU A 513 -6.70 -21.67 20.69
N ALA A 514 -6.90 -20.87 21.76
CA ALA A 514 -7.73 -21.28 22.88
C ALA A 514 -9.22 -21.25 22.50
N PRO A 515 -10.09 -22.05 23.15
CA PRO A 515 -11.53 -22.06 22.82
C PRO A 515 -12.19 -20.68 22.88
N GLU A 516 -11.76 -19.83 23.80
CA GLU A 516 -12.27 -18.46 23.99
C GLU A 516 -11.90 -17.54 22.81
N GLN A 517 -10.89 -17.89 22.05
CA GLN A 517 -10.42 -17.18 20.86
C GLN A 517 -11.13 -17.62 19.57
N ILE A 518 -12.19 -18.43 19.68
CA ILE A 518 -12.91 -18.96 18.54
C ILE A 518 -14.39 -18.59 18.67
N ARG A 519 -14.96 -18.00 17.61
CA ARG A 519 -16.39 -17.77 17.46
C ARG A 519 -16.85 -18.52 16.22
N ALA A 520 -17.74 -19.47 16.39
CA ALA A 520 -18.19 -20.39 15.35
C ALA A 520 -19.71 -20.32 15.12
N GLY A 521 -20.18 -20.79 13.96
CA GLY A 521 -21.59 -20.79 13.59
C GLY A 521 -22.16 -19.41 13.29
N LEU A 522 -21.30 -18.47 12.90
CA LEU A 522 -21.65 -17.06 12.68
C LEU A 522 -22.29 -16.83 11.32
N LEU A 523 -23.30 -15.99 11.26
CA LEU A 523 -23.78 -15.37 10.05
C LEU A 523 -22.91 -14.13 9.70
N PRO A 524 -22.93 -13.65 8.45
CA PRO A 524 -22.16 -12.46 8.07
C PRO A 524 -22.42 -11.24 8.99
N GLN A 525 -23.66 -10.99 9.36
CA GLN A 525 -24.07 -9.91 10.25
C GLN A 525 -23.60 -10.07 11.72
N ASP A 526 -23.28 -11.30 12.13
CA ASP A 526 -22.75 -11.51 13.48
C ASP A 526 -21.27 -11.13 13.56
N LYS A 527 -20.55 -11.22 12.44
CA LYS A 527 -19.13 -10.85 12.37
C LYS A 527 -18.93 -9.36 12.58
N ASP A 528 -19.74 -8.53 11.92
CA ASP A 528 -19.63 -7.07 12.08
C ASP A 528 -20.09 -6.62 13.47
N ALA A 529 -21.12 -7.26 14.03
CA ALA A 529 -21.56 -7.02 15.40
C ALA A 529 -20.46 -7.30 16.43
N ILE A 530 -19.74 -8.43 16.30
CA ILE A 530 -18.63 -8.79 17.19
C ILE A 530 -17.49 -7.77 17.08
N VAL A 531 -17.15 -7.32 15.88
CA VAL A 531 -16.15 -6.26 15.67
C VAL A 531 -16.60 -4.96 16.35
N GLY A 532 -17.88 -4.60 16.19
CA GLY A 532 -18.46 -3.42 16.84
C GLY A 532 -18.45 -3.51 18.38
N GLU A 533 -18.76 -4.68 18.96
CA GLU A 533 -18.69 -4.93 20.41
C GLU A 533 -17.26 -4.77 20.95
N LEU A 534 -16.26 -5.33 20.27
CA LEU A 534 -14.86 -5.19 20.65
C LEU A 534 -14.43 -3.72 20.66
N ARG A 535 -14.80 -2.96 19.64
CA ARG A 535 -14.51 -1.52 19.56
C ARG A 535 -15.24 -0.73 20.63
N ALA A 536 -16.49 -1.05 20.92
CA ALA A 536 -17.27 -0.44 22.01
C ALA A 536 -16.66 -0.74 23.38
N ALA A 537 -16.02 -1.90 23.55
CA ALA A 537 -15.25 -2.26 24.74
C ALA A 537 -13.89 -1.51 24.86
N GLY A 538 -13.52 -0.74 23.83
CA GLY A 538 -12.30 0.08 23.82
C GLY A 538 -11.10 -0.57 23.14
N HIS A 539 -11.28 -1.74 22.53
CA HIS A 539 -10.22 -2.37 21.71
C HIS A 539 -10.01 -1.64 20.39
N ARG A 540 -8.77 -1.69 19.92
CA ARG A 540 -8.37 -1.26 18.56
C ARG A 540 -8.27 -2.48 17.68
N VAL A 541 -9.26 -2.65 16.82
CA VAL A 541 -9.49 -3.89 16.06
C VAL A 541 -8.98 -3.79 14.64
N ALA A 542 -8.14 -4.77 14.23
CA ALA A 542 -7.89 -5.07 12.82
C ALA A 542 -8.73 -6.29 12.42
N MET A 543 -9.58 -6.16 11.41
CA MET A 543 -10.31 -7.29 10.81
C MET A 543 -9.62 -7.75 9.53
N VAL A 544 -9.40 -9.06 9.39
CA VAL A 544 -8.79 -9.67 8.19
C VAL A 544 -9.79 -10.64 7.56
N GLY A 545 -10.06 -10.47 6.28
CA GLY A 545 -11.01 -11.28 5.54
C GLY A 545 -10.73 -11.31 4.04
N ASP A 546 -11.44 -12.17 3.29
CA ASP A 546 -11.27 -12.33 1.84
C ASP A 546 -12.59 -12.26 1.06
N GLY A 547 -13.73 -12.42 1.70
CA GLY A 547 -15.03 -12.59 1.07
C GLY A 547 -15.91 -11.35 1.04
N VAL A 548 -16.94 -11.39 0.19
CA VAL A 548 -18.04 -10.40 0.18
C VAL A 548 -18.74 -10.34 1.53
N ASN A 549 -18.82 -11.50 2.21
CA ASN A 549 -19.47 -11.62 3.52
C ASN A 549 -18.72 -10.91 4.64
N ASP A 550 -17.43 -10.60 4.45
CA ASP A 550 -16.59 -9.93 5.45
C ASP A 550 -16.51 -8.42 5.23
N ALA A 551 -16.97 -7.92 4.08
CA ALA A 551 -16.90 -6.49 3.75
C ALA A 551 -17.54 -5.58 4.80
N PRO A 552 -18.71 -5.90 5.40
CA PRO A 552 -19.26 -5.13 6.51
C PRO A 552 -18.33 -5.12 7.74
N ALA A 553 -17.79 -6.27 8.13
CA ALA A 553 -16.88 -6.40 9.27
C ALA A 553 -15.53 -5.71 9.03
N LEU A 554 -14.98 -5.77 7.78
CA LEU A 554 -13.79 -5.03 7.38
C LEU A 554 -13.99 -3.52 7.54
N SER A 555 -15.14 -3.00 7.05
CA SER A 555 -15.48 -1.59 7.16
C SER A 555 -15.80 -1.14 8.59
N ALA A 556 -16.31 -2.05 9.44
CA ALA A 556 -16.62 -1.78 10.84
C ALA A 556 -15.38 -1.72 11.74
N ALA A 557 -14.25 -2.30 11.35
CA ALA A 557 -13.01 -2.33 12.12
C ALA A 557 -12.32 -0.96 12.16
N ASP A 558 -11.31 -0.79 13.03
CA ASP A 558 -10.40 0.38 12.98
C ASP A 558 -9.44 0.28 11.78
N VAL A 559 -9.16 -0.95 11.34
CA VAL A 559 -8.42 -1.25 10.10
C VAL A 559 -8.98 -2.52 9.48
N GLY A 560 -9.54 -2.43 8.28
CA GLY A 560 -9.91 -3.56 7.45
C GLY A 560 -8.73 -4.04 6.59
N ILE A 561 -8.43 -5.33 6.61
CA ILE A 561 -7.33 -5.92 5.87
C ILE A 561 -7.88 -7.00 4.95
N ALA A 562 -7.80 -6.79 3.64
CA ALA A 562 -8.27 -7.74 2.64
C ALA A 562 -7.13 -8.65 2.16
N MET A 563 -7.43 -9.94 2.00
CA MET A 563 -6.50 -10.90 1.37
C MET A 563 -6.51 -10.71 -0.15
N GLY A 564 -5.36 -10.91 -0.79
CA GLY A 564 -5.21 -10.71 -2.24
C GLY A 564 -6.02 -11.70 -3.09
N SER A 565 -6.24 -12.91 -2.59
CA SER A 565 -7.16 -13.91 -3.17
C SER A 565 -8.63 -13.55 -2.99
N GLY A 566 -8.93 -12.52 -2.17
CA GLY A 566 -10.28 -12.11 -1.86
C GLY A 566 -11.00 -11.48 -3.05
N THR A 567 -12.32 -11.34 -2.88
CA THR A 567 -13.20 -10.72 -3.89
C THR A 567 -12.88 -9.24 -4.08
N ASP A 568 -13.26 -8.67 -5.22
CA ASP A 568 -13.08 -7.23 -5.49
C ASP A 568 -13.78 -6.38 -4.43
N VAL A 569 -14.95 -6.81 -3.93
CA VAL A 569 -15.69 -6.11 -2.87
C VAL A 569 -14.91 -6.10 -1.55
N ALA A 570 -14.29 -7.21 -1.15
CA ALA A 570 -13.47 -7.25 0.05
C ALA A 570 -12.22 -6.37 -0.09
N ARG A 571 -11.59 -6.36 -1.28
CA ARG A 571 -10.43 -5.50 -1.58
C ARG A 571 -10.79 -4.02 -1.59
N GLU A 572 -12.00 -3.67 -2.01
CA GLU A 572 -12.51 -2.29 -1.99
C GLU A 572 -12.83 -1.85 -0.55
N ALA A 573 -13.44 -2.72 0.26
CA ALA A 573 -13.76 -2.46 1.66
C ALA A 573 -12.54 -2.41 2.58
N GLY A 574 -11.45 -3.13 2.23
CA GLY A 574 -10.22 -3.16 3.04
C GLY A 574 -9.41 -1.87 2.92
N ASP A 575 -8.87 -1.39 4.02
CA ASP A 575 -7.93 -0.26 4.12
C ASP A 575 -6.51 -0.67 3.72
N ILE A 576 -6.20 -1.94 3.91
CA ILE A 576 -4.94 -2.57 3.55
C ILE A 576 -5.25 -3.82 2.73
N VAL A 577 -4.53 -4.01 1.62
CA VAL A 577 -4.65 -5.20 0.78
C VAL A 577 -3.34 -5.99 0.82
N LEU A 578 -3.41 -7.25 1.24
CA LEU A 578 -2.29 -8.18 1.20
C LEU A 578 -2.34 -8.91 -0.15
N VAL A 579 -1.61 -8.43 -1.14
CA VAL A 579 -1.66 -8.97 -2.53
C VAL A 579 -1.18 -10.40 -2.60
N SER A 580 -0.11 -10.73 -1.88
CA SER A 580 0.20 -12.13 -1.61
C SER A 580 -0.78 -12.63 -0.57
N SER A 581 -1.40 -13.75 -0.86
CA SER A 581 -2.21 -14.44 0.15
C SER A 581 -1.35 -15.13 1.22
N ASP A 582 -0.05 -14.75 1.35
CA ASP A 582 0.85 -15.20 2.42
C ASP A 582 0.44 -14.59 3.77
N PRO A 583 -0.01 -15.40 4.74
CA PRO A 583 -0.39 -14.90 6.06
C PRO A 583 0.72 -14.15 6.78
N LEU A 584 1.98 -14.49 6.53
CA LEU A 584 3.15 -13.83 7.15
C LEU A 584 3.27 -12.37 6.76
N SER A 585 2.69 -11.96 5.62
CA SER A 585 2.65 -10.55 5.19
C SER A 585 1.87 -9.68 6.19
N LEU A 586 0.81 -10.22 6.83
CA LEU A 586 0.07 -9.52 7.90
C LEU A 586 0.99 -9.18 9.08
N ALA A 587 1.69 -10.17 9.63
CA ALA A 587 2.59 -9.95 10.76
C ALA A 587 3.75 -9.00 10.42
N ARG A 588 4.26 -9.06 9.17
CA ARG A 588 5.30 -8.13 8.68
C ARG A 588 4.76 -6.70 8.60
N THR A 589 3.55 -6.52 8.09
CA THR A 589 2.91 -5.20 7.92
C THR A 589 2.64 -4.53 9.27
N ILE A 590 2.09 -5.27 10.24
CA ILE A 590 1.89 -4.78 11.61
C ILE A 590 3.22 -4.33 12.24
N ARG A 591 4.28 -5.12 12.04
CA ARG A 591 5.63 -4.78 12.56
C ARG A 591 6.20 -3.53 11.90
N ILE A 592 5.98 -3.32 10.59
CA ILE A 592 6.39 -2.11 9.88
C ILE A 592 5.64 -0.89 10.44
N ALA A 593 4.33 -0.98 10.61
CA ALA A 593 3.50 0.09 11.15
C ALA A 593 3.93 0.49 12.58
N ARG A 594 4.13 -0.48 13.48
CA ARG A 594 4.61 -0.24 14.85
C ARG A 594 6.01 0.37 14.89
N ARG A 595 6.91 -0.07 14.00
CA ARG A 595 8.25 0.50 13.88
C ARG A 595 8.22 1.94 13.38
N ALA A 596 7.35 2.25 12.42
CA ALA A 596 7.15 3.61 11.93
C ALA A 596 6.68 4.53 13.07
N ARG A 597 5.66 4.11 13.82
CA ARG A 597 5.20 4.85 15.01
C ARG A 597 6.31 5.06 16.03
N GLY A 598 7.10 4.01 16.31
CA GLY A 598 8.23 4.12 17.24
C GLY A 598 9.27 5.17 16.82
N ILE A 599 9.59 5.25 15.52
CA ILE A 599 10.52 6.24 14.96
C ILE A 599 9.91 7.64 15.03
N ILE A 600 8.64 7.81 14.65
CA ILE A 600 7.93 9.10 14.73
C ILE A 600 7.91 9.61 16.18
N MET A 601 7.54 8.75 17.14
CA MET A 601 7.52 9.14 18.56
C MET A 601 8.91 9.44 19.10
N ALA A 602 9.96 8.71 18.68
CA ALA A 602 11.33 9.00 19.05
C ALA A 602 11.78 10.36 18.51
N ASN A 603 11.41 10.70 17.26
CA ASN A 603 11.68 12.00 16.68
C ASN A 603 10.95 13.12 17.47
N PHE A 604 9.66 12.94 17.82
CA PHE A 604 8.89 13.90 18.61
C PHE A 604 9.53 14.18 19.96
N ILE A 605 9.81 13.12 20.71
CA ILE A 605 10.44 13.26 22.03
C ILE A 605 11.83 13.87 21.92
N GLY A 606 12.62 13.42 20.91
CA GLY A 606 13.97 13.91 20.67
C GLY A 606 13.99 15.40 20.31
N THR A 607 13.12 15.85 19.40
CA THR A 607 13.01 17.25 19.02
C THR A 607 12.64 18.11 20.22
N ILE A 608 11.57 17.75 20.95
CA ILE A 608 11.14 18.50 22.13
C ILE A 608 12.26 18.61 23.18
N ALA A 609 13.00 17.52 23.40
CA ALA A 609 14.09 17.49 24.37
C ALA A 609 15.26 18.38 23.94
N VAL A 610 15.69 18.28 22.67
CA VAL A 610 16.80 19.10 22.13
C VAL A 610 16.43 20.57 22.16
N ASP A 611 15.21 20.92 21.68
CA ASP A 611 14.73 22.29 21.64
C ASP A 611 14.62 22.89 23.05
N ALA A 612 14.07 22.15 24.01
CA ALA A 612 13.96 22.65 25.39
C ALA A 612 15.33 22.94 26.02
N VAL A 613 16.31 22.05 25.82
CA VAL A 613 17.67 22.24 26.31
C VAL A 613 18.36 23.42 25.60
N ALA A 614 18.25 23.46 24.26
CA ALA A 614 18.87 24.52 23.46
C ALA A 614 18.28 25.91 23.77
N MET A 615 16.95 26.02 23.88
CA MET A 615 16.26 27.26 24.29
C MET A 615 16.67 27.70 25.70
N GLY A 616 16.77 26.76 26.65
CA GLY A 616 17.21 27.03 28.00
C GLY A 616 18.65 27.57 28.06
N LEU A 617 19.58 26.93 27.33
CA LEU A 617 20.98 27.39 27.23
C LEU A 617 21.07 28.74 26.52
N ALA A 618 20.28 28.97 25.49
CA ALA A 618 20.22 30.25 24.77
C ALA A 618 19.69 31.38 25.67
N ALA A 619 18.62 31.11 26.43
CA ALA A 619 18.05 32.09 27.38
C ALA A 619 19.02 32.49 28.48
N LEU A 620 19.93 31.58 28.89
CA LEU A 620 21.01 31.85 29.85
C LEU A 620 22.23 32.52 29.20
N GLY A 621 22.20 32.79 27.89
CA GLY A 621 23.33 33.40 27.17
C GLY A 621 24.50 32.43 26.92
N LEU A 622 24.33 31.13 27.19
CA LEU A 622 25.37 30.11 27.02
C LEU A 622 25.45 29.59 25.58
N LEU A 623 24.39 29.80 24.78
CA LEU A 623 24.32 29.39 23.39
C LEU A 623 24.12 30.60 22.48
N GLY A 624 25.15 30.94 21.69
CA GLY A 624 25.06 32.04 20.72
C GLY A 624 24.29 31.64 19.44
N PRO A 625 23.90 32.60 18.58
CA PRO A 625 23.05 32.39 17.42
C PRO A 625 23.55 31.31 16.45
N ILE A 626 24.85 31.27 16.16
CA ILE A 626 25.49 30.31 15.26
C ILE A 626 25.42 28.89 15.85
N ALA A 627 25.72 28.75 17.15
CA ALA A 627 25.69 27.48 17.84
C ALA A 627 24.23 26.97 17.96
N ALA A 628 23.25 27.84 18.18
CA ALA A 628 21.84 27.53 18.17
C ALA A 628 21.40 27.01 16.80
N ALA A 629 21.83 27.66 15.71
CA ALA A 629 21.53 27.20 14.34
C ALA A 629 22.17 25.84 14.02
N LEU A 630 23.41 25.60 14.47
CA LEU A 630 24.08 24.30 14.30
C LEU A 630 23.35 23.17 15.07
N VAL A 631 22.89 23.41 16.30
CA VAL A 631 22.12 22.44 17.08
C VAL A 631 20.80 22.15 16.38
N HIS A 632 20.12 23.19 15.90
CA HIS A 632 18.86 23.09 15.19
C HIS A 632 18.99 22.22 13.93
N VAL A 633 19.83 22.61 12.95
CA VAL A 633 20.01 21.87 11.69
C VAL A 633 20.61 20.48 11.92
N GLY A 634 21.49 20.34 12.89
CA GLY A 634 22.08 19.04 13.26
C GLY A 634 21.03 18.07 13.81
N SER A 635 20.14 18.53 14.68
CA SER A 635 19.05 17.72 15.23
C SER A 635 18.03 17.35 14.14
N GLU A 636 17.64 18.31 13.30
CA GLU A 636 16.76 18.08 12.16
C GLU A 636 17.31 17.01 11.23
N THR A 637 18.54 17.17 10.77
CA THR A 637 19.22 16.18 9.92
C THR A 637 19.24 14.79 10.58
N ALA A 638 19.51 14.71 11.89
CA ALA A 638 19.51 13.43 12.61
C ALA A 638 18.12 12.77 12.63
N PHE A 639 17.04 13.52 12.81
CA PHE A 639 15.68 12.98 12.84
C PHE A 639 15.17 12.60 11.45
N ILE A 640 15.52 13.38 10.41
CA ILE A 640 15.25 13.00 9.00
C ILE A 640 15.98 11.69 8.67
N LEU A 641 17.26 11.57 9.01
CA LEU A 641 18.03 10.33 8.79
C LEU A 641 17.48 9.17 9.60
N ASN A 642 16.97 9.39 10.82
CA ASN A 642 16.31 8.36 11.60
C ASN A 642 15.04 7.84 10.90
N SER A 643 14.23 8.72 10.32
CA SER A 643 13.05 8.38 9.51
C SER A 643 13.44 7.63 8.23
N ALA A 644 14.52 8.05 7.56
CA ALA A 644 15.03 7.39 6.35
C ALA A 644 15.48 5.94 6.56
N ARG A 645 15.73 5.49 7.81
CA ARG A 645 16.03 4.08 8.14
C ARG A 645 14.88 3.12 7.85
N LEU A 646 13.65 3.64 7.71
CA LEU A 646 12.49 2.84 7.28
C LEU A 646 12.51 2.56 5.78
N ALA A 647 13.13 3.44 5.00
CA ALA A 647 13.19 3.27 3.55
C ALA A 647 13.78 1.89 3.19
N PRO A 648 13.17 1.20 2.24
CA PRO A 648 13.68 -0.09 1.82
C PRO A 648 15.06 0.07 1.21
N ALA A 649 15.98 -0.85 1.55
CA ALA A 649 17.31 -0.88 0.95
C ALA A 649 17.19 -1.02 -0.58
N PRO A 650 18.02 -0.33 -1.36
CA PRO A 650 18.05 -0.52 -2.80
C PRO A 650 18.41 -1.98 -3.08
N ARG A 651 17.58 -2.69 -3.87
CA ARG A 651 17.94 -4.02 -4.37
C ARG A 651 19.19 -3.87 -5.25
N ARG A 652 20.24 -4.61 -4.94
CA ARG A 652 21.46 -4.74 -5.75
C ARG A 652 21.17 -5.52 -7.01
#